data_9c715085e96cb6789cdb7331b9f51dc0
#
_entry.id   9c715085e96cb6789cdb7331b9f51dc0
#
_cell.length_a   1.000
_cell.length_b   1.000
_cell.length_c   1.000
_cell.angle_alpha   90.00
_cell.angle_beta   90.00
_cell.angle_gamma   90.00
#
_symmetry.space_group_name_H-M   'P 1'
#
loop_
_entity.id
_entity.type
_entity.pdbx_description
1 polymer ?
#
loop_
_entity_poly.entity_id
_entity_poly.type
_entity_poly.pdbx_seq_one_letter_code
_entity_poly.pdbx_strand_id
1 'polypeptide(L)'
;MSTISLISPAKLAPTPTKHSKQSIKTLKNQTLNAAPVQVLKHCIRTRNLELGKLVHLKLNQSGTKLDTVTLNSLISLYSKCGDWFTAKTIFESMEDEVKDLVTWSAMISCFSHNGMESQALATFVEMLKHGECPNQYCFSAAIQACCSKEYARVGGTVFGFVIKTGYFESDVCVGCALIDLFTKGFGDLESAKKVFERMPERNSVTWTLMITRYGQLGCHEDGIVLFLRMLLGGFMPDRFTLSSVVSACAELGFVSVGQQLHSWVVKMGLCLDVYVGCSLLDMYAKCDSREPMEDARKVFERMRDHNVTTWTAMITGYVQSGGLDRTAIELYCKMITQGDVLPNHFTYSSLLKVCGSLSNLEAGRQIHNHAVKSGLVSVNCVGNSLISMYARSGSMEDAQKAFEILLEKNLISYNAIVDGYVKNTSSDDAFKMFNKVEETQTGVDSFTFASLLSAAASLGAVGKGEEMHARLVKAGLDSNQRVCNSLISMYSRCGDIEAAARVFDKMKERNVISWTSIITGYAKHGLAKSALEKFDQMLKAGVKPNEVTYIAVLSACSHVGMVDEGLKHFSSMYSEHKITPKMEHYACVVDLLGRSGSLEKAVDFIESMPLKADALVWRTLLGACQVHGNTELGKLCAEMITEQDPDDPSAYILLSNLYASKGQWEKVVKIRKTMKEKNLIKEAGCSWIEAENQSHKFYVGDTFHPRVHEIYKELDQLVTDIKKLGYVPDTDFVLHELDEKEKEQYLVQHSEKIAVAFGLISTSKNKPIRVFKNLRVCGDCHTAMKYISVARGREIVVRDSNRFHHFKNGLCSCNDYW
;
A
#
# COMPACT_ATOMS: atom_id res chain seq x y z
N MET A 1 -28.78 1.90 6.00
CA MET A 1 -27.51 2.41 6.53
C MET A 1 -27.63 2.63 8.04
N SER A 2 -27.27 1.65 8.85
CA SER A 2 -27.29 1.76 10.31
C SER A 2 -25.93 2.28 10.78
N THR A 3 -25.97 3.48 11.36
CA THR A 3 -24.85 4.13 12.03
C THR A 3 -24.42 3.29 13.23
N ILE A 4 -23.24 2.68 13.16
CA ILE A 4 -22.58 2.08 14.32
C ILE A 4 -21.98 3.24 15.12
N SER A 5 -22.72 3.69 16.16
CA SER A 5 -22.19 4.64 17.12
C SER A 5 -21.26 3.90 18.10
N LEU A 6 -19.99 4.20 18.08
CA LEU A 6 -19.03 3.74 19.08
C LEU A 6 -19.33 4.43 20.42
N ILE A 7 -19.38 3.64 21.49
CA ILE A 7 -19.80 4.02 22.83
C ILE A 7 -18.94 5.17 23.40
N SER A 8 -19.60 6.10 24.08
CA SER A 8 -19.03 7.27 24.76
C SER A 8 -17.94 6.89 25.80
N PRO A 9 -16.81 7.60 25.86
CA PRO A 9 -15.64 7.23 26.66
C PRO A 9 -15.68 7.82 28.07
N ALA A 10 -16.52 7.24 28.92
CA ALA A 10 -16.59 7.65 30.34
C ALA A 10 -16.03 6.60 31.31
N LYS A 11 -14.89 5.97 31.01
CA LYS A 11 -14.11 5.19 32.00
C LYS A 11 -12.72 4.82 31.45
N LEU A 12 -11.80 5.76 31.42
CA LEU A 12 -10.38 5.48 31.19
C LEU A 12 -9.54 6.28 32.21
N ALA A 13 -9.51 5.77 33.43
CA ALA A 13 -8.45 6.06 34.37
C ALA A 13 -8.14 4.75 35.13
N PRO A 14 -6.92 4.21 35.10
CA PRO A 14 -6.58 3.04 35.89
C PRO A 14 -6.45 3.43 37.35
N THR A 15 -7.39 3.02 38.21
CA THR A 15 -7.20 3.02 39.65
C THR A 15 -6.29 1.85 40.02
N PRO A 16 -5.21 2.06 40.81
CA PRO A 16 -4.36 0.96 41.25
C PRO A 16 -5.13 0.05 42.20
N THR A 17 -5.18 -1.22 41.86
CA THR A 17 -5.89 -2.26 42.61
C THR A 17 -5.35 -2.38 44.06
N LYS A 18 -6.25 -2.42 45.02
CA LYS A 18 -5.97 -2.53 46.46
C LYS A 18 -5.16 -3.78 46.88
N HIS A 19 -5.00 -4.77 46.03
CA HIS A 19 -4.25 -5.99 46.32
C HIS A 19 -2.73 -5.84 46.30
N SER A 20 -2.16 -4.83 45.61
CA SER A 20 -0.70 -4.63 45.58
C SER A 20 -0.16 -4.00 46.88
N LYS A 21 -0.97 -3.21 47.57
CA LYS A 21 -0.50 -2.51 48.82
C LYS A 21 -0.51 -3.40 50.05
N GLN A 22 -1.35 -4.44 50.13
CA GLN A 22 -1.35 -5.37 51.28
C GLN A 22 -0.22 -6.41 51.21
N SER A 23 0.12 -6.90 50.02
CA SER A 23 1.24 -7.82 49.83
C SER A 23 2.59 -7.18 50.13
N ILE A 24 2.76 -5.88 49.85
CA ILE A 24 3.99 -5.16 50.11
C ILE A 24 4.20 -4.94 51.64
N LYS A 25 3.14 -4.74 52.42
CA LYS A 25 3.27 -4.55 53.89
C LYS A 25 3.60 -5.85 54.62
N THR A 26 3.08 -7.00 54.17
CA THR A 26 3.32 -8.31 54.81
C THR A 26 4.69 -8.86 54.43
N LEU A 27 5.17 -8.65 53.20
CA LEU A 27 6.54 -8.98 52.79
C LEU A 27 7.60 -8.08 53.47
N LYS A 28 7.28 -6.81 53.79
CA LYS A 28 8.19 -5.89 54.49
C LYS A 28 8.59 -6.36 55.88
N ASN A 29 7.77 -7.14 56.57
CA ASN A 29 8.05 -7.57 57.93
C ASN A 29 8.70 -8.96 58.05
N GLN A 30 8.57 -9.86 57.05
CA GLN A 30 9.13 -11.20 57.08
C GLN A 30 10.53 -11.34 56.43
N THR A 31 10.94 -10.44 55.53
CA THR A 31 12.21 -10.49 54.80
C THR A 31 13.36 -9.75 55.52
N LEU A 32 13.10 -9.10 56.63
CA LEU A 32 14.06 -8.25 57.35
C LEU A 32 15.10 -9.04 58.19
N ASN A 33 14.91 -10.35 58.38
CA ASN A 33 15.83 -11.22 59.16
C ASN A 33 16.66 -12.16 58.26
N ALA A 34 16.50 -12.10 56.93
CA ALA A 34 17.31 -12.90 56.02
C ALA A 34 18.61 -12.16 55.65
N ALA A 35 19.70 -12.90 55.38
CA ALA A 35 20.95 -12.33 54.94
C ALA A 35 20.75 -11.37 53.73
N PRO A 36 21.32 -10.15 53.76
CA PRO A 36 21.07 -9.12 52.73
C PRO A 36 21.22 -9.61 51.28
N VAL A 37 22.22 -10.46 51.05
CA VAL A 37 22.49 -11.09 49.73
C VAL A 37 21.33 -11.95 49.23
N GLN A 38 20.60 -12.67 50.12
CA GLN A 38 19.47 -13.48 49.73
C GLN A 38 18.27 -12.62 49.32
N VAL A 39 18.06 -11.50 50.00
CA VAL A 39 17.02 -10.52 49.63
C VAL A 39 17.36 -9.85 48.29
N LEU A 40 18.61 -9.48 48.08
CA LEU A 40 19.09 -8.94 46.81
C LEU A 40 18.91 -9.94 45.67
N LYS A 41 19.24 -11.23 45.86
CA LYS A 41 18.98 -12.29 44.85
C LYS A 41 17.50 -12.46 44.55
N HIS A 42 16.61 -12.28 45.52
CA HIS A 42 15.18 -12.27 45.28
C HIS A 42 14.75 -11.04 44.47
N CYS A 43 15.25 -9.84 44.81
CA CYS A 43 15.00 -8.60 44.04
C CYS A 43 15.50 -8.69 42.60
N ILE A 44 16.66 -9.33 42.38
CA ILE A 44 17.22 -9.58 41.04
C ILE A 44 16.29 -10.47 40.19
N ARG A 45 15.72 -11.54 40.81
CA ARG A 45 14.78 -12.43 40.12
C ARG A 45 13.46 -11.75 39.79
N THR A 46 12.93 -10.96 40.73
CA THR A 46 11.62 -10.29 40.59
C THR A 46 11.71 -8.92 39.95
N ARG A 47 12.91 -8.42 39.63
CA ARG A 47 13.19 -7.07 39.15
C ARG A 47 12.55 -5.98 40.03
N ASN A 48 12.53 -6.18 41.34
CA ASN A 48 11.94 -5.23 42.27
C ASN A 48 12.96 -4.20 42.74
N LEU A 49 13.05 -3.09 42.00
CA LEU A 49 13.98 -1.99 42.23
C LEU A 49 13.70 -1.28 43.55
N GLU A 50 12.44 -1.08 43.93
CA GLU A 50 12.05 -0.36 45.15
C GLU A 50 12.54 -1.07 46.42
N LEU A 51 12.31 -2.40 46.47
CA LEU A 51 12.82 -3.19 47.59
C LEU A 51 14.36 -3.24 47.61
N GLY A 52 14.98 -3.31 46.43
CA GLY A 52 16.41 -3.29 46.25
C GLY A 52 17.05 -2.00 46.76
N LYS A 53 16.49 -0.85 46.44
CA LYS A 53 16.92 0.48 46.94
C LYS A 53 16.82 0.58 48.47
N LEU A 54 15.75 0.03 49.04
CA LEU A 54 15.57 -0.01 50.49
C LEU A 54 16.67 -0.84 51.19
N VAL A 55 17.03 -1.99 50.61
CA VAL A 55 18.13 -2.84 51.15
C VAL A 55 19.47 -2.09 51.02
N HIS A 56 19.76 -1.48 49.90
CA HIS A 56 20.97 -0.71 49.66
C HIS A 56 21.11 0.46 50.66
N LEU A 57 20.03 1.22 50.87
CA LEU A 57 20.01 2.31 51.89
C LEU A 57 20.30 1.80 53.29
N LYS A 58 19.72 0.66 53.68
CA LYS A 58 20.00 0.06 55.03
C LYS A 58 21.44 -0.41 55.17
N LEU A 59 21.99 -1.00 54.10
CA LEU A 59 23.40 -1.43 54.11
C LEU A 59 24.35 -0.23 54.28
N ASN A 60 24.06 0.88 53.58
CA ASN A 60 24.86 2.11 53.75
C ASN A 60 24.71 2.75 55.14
N GLN A 61 23.50 2.66 55.75
CA GLN A 61 23.28 3.18 57.13
C GLN A 61 23.96 2.34 58.21
N SER A 62 24.24 1.07 57.93
CA SER A 62 24.93 0.19 58.92
C SER A 62 26.40 0.54 59.15
N GLY A 63 27.00 1.39 58.30
CA GLY A 63 28.38 1.86 58.43
C GLY A 63 29.47 0.77 58.29
N THR A 64 29.07 -0.47 57.92
CA THR A 64 30.02 -1.58 57.71
C THR A 64 30.51 -1.56 56.26
N LYS A 65 31.82 -1.78 56.04
CA LYS A 65 32.41 -1.95 54.70
C LYS A 65 31.74 -3.17 54.05
N LEU A 66 31.07 -2.95 52.89
CA LEU A 66 30.37 -4.02 52.18
C LEU A 66 31.37 -4.99 51.56
N ASP A 67 31.07 -6.28 51.63
CA ASP A 67 31.84 -7.31 50.96
C ASP A 67 31.62 -7.33 49.46
N THR A 68 32.57 -7.83 48.67
CA THR A 68 32.55 -7.90 47.22
C THR A 68 31.31 -8.62 46.69
N VAL A 69 30.84 -9.67 47.39
CA VAL A 69 29.65 -10.44 46.99
C VAL A 69 28.35 -9.60 47.05
N THR A 70 28.26 -8.77 48.11
CA THR A 70 27.11 -7.85 48.24
C THR A 70 27.17 -6.74 47.22
N LEU A 71 28.35 -6.15 46.95
CA LEU A 71 28.54 -5.13 45.91
C LEU A 71 28.21 -5.68 44.51
N ASN A 72 28.69 -6.87 44.16
CA ASN A 72 28.38 -7.56 42.91
C ASN A 72 26.87 -7.86 42.77
N SER A 73 26.22 -8.19 43.90
CA SER A 73 24.75 -8.41 43.89
C SER A 73 23.98 -7.09 43.67
N LEU A 74 24.46 -5.97 44.19
CA LEU A 74 23.89 -4.64 43.95
C LEU A 74 24.09 -4.19 42.51
N ILE A 75 25.31 -4.34 41.96
CA ILE A 75 25.56 -4.06 40.50
C ILE A 75 24.63 -4.88 39.64
N SER A 76 24.47 -6.18 39.91
CA SER A 76 23.57 -7.08 39.17
C SER A 76 22.09 -6.67 39.30
N LEU A 77 21.65 -6.20 40.45
CA LEU A 77 20.29 -5.71 40.67
C LEU A 77 20.01 -4.46 39.83
N TYR A 78 20.86 -3.44 39.99
CA TYR A 78 20.68 -2.19 39.27
C TYR A 78 20.81 -2.39 37.76
N SER A 79 21.72 -3.23 37.29
CA SER A 79 21.86 -3.65 35.91
C SER A 79 20.54 -4.22 35.31
N LYS A 80 19.95 -5.21 36.02
CA LYS A 80 18.71 -5.86 35.55
C LYS A 80 17.47 -4.98 35.65
N CYS A 81 17.53 -3.93 36.49
CA CYS A 81 16.44 -2.95 36.61
C CYS A 81 16.62 -1.72 35.71
N GLY A 82 17.66 -1.67 34.88
CA GLY A 82 17.91 -0.58 33.91
C GLY A 82 18.59 0.67 34.51
N ASP A 83 18.99 0.64 35.81
CA ASP A 83 19.68 1.74 36.46
C ASP A 83 21.21 1.55 36.38
N TRP A 84 21.73 1.60 35.15
CA TRP A 84 23.17 1.43 34.90
C TRP A 84 24.03 2.50 35.55
N PHE A 85 23.48 3.72 35.80
CA PHE A 85 24.22 4.82 36.41
C PHE A 85 24.56 4.51 37.87
N THR A 86 23.57 4.04 38.64
CA THR A 86 23.83 3.63 40.05
C THR A 86 24.77 2.42 40.09
N ALA A 87 24.64 1.46 39.14
CA ALA A 87 25.59 0.34 39.06
C ALA A 87 27.04 0.83 38.81
N LYS A 88 27.21 1.79 37.91
CA LYS A 88 28.50 2.42 37.59
C LYS A 88 29.10 3.12 38.82
N THR A 89 28.29 3.90 39.54
CA THR A 89 28.74 4.60 40.76
C THR A 89 29.25 3.63 41.83
N ILE A 90 28.56 2.49 42.00
CA ILE A 90 29.02 1.44 42.92
C ILE A 90 30.35 0.85 42.45
N PHE A 91 30.47 0.52 41.16
CA PHE A 91 31.69 -0.04 40.58
C PHE A 91 32.90 0.91 40.72
N GLU A 92 32.69 2.21 40.44
CA GLU A 92 33.74 3.24 40.56
C GLU A 92 34.14 3.52 42.03
N SER A 93 33.23 3.27 42.97
CA SER A 93 33.55 3.41 44.44
C SER A 93 34.36 2.25 45.00
N MET A 94 34.51 1.13 44.26
CA MET A 94 35.30 -0.02 44.67
C MET A 94 36.81 0.24 44.44
N GLU A 95 37.63 -0.07 45.43
CA GLU A 95 39.09 -0.08 45.26
C GLU A 95 39.50 -1.14 44.21
N ASP A 96 40.49 -0.86 43.38
CA ASP A 96 40.87 -1.75 42.29
C ASP A 96 41.30 -3.13 42.76
N GLU A 97 41.95 -3.20 43.92
CA GLU A 97 42.36 -4.47 44.56
C GLU A 97 41.20 -5.36 45.00
N VAL A 98 39.98 -4.80 45.12
CA VAL A 98 38.76 -5.50 45.57
C VAL A 98 37.91 -5.95 44.38
N LYS A 99 38.18 -5.42 43.20
CA LYS A 99 37.46 -5.78 41.99
C LYS A 99 37.89 -7.15 41.48
N ASP A 100 37.05 -8.15 41.67
CA ASP A 100 37.28 -9.50 41.17
C ASP A 100 36.73 -9.67 39.72
N LEU A 101 37.03 -10.80 39.14
CA LEU A 101 36.55 -11.14 37.78
C LEU A 101 35.02 -11.11 37.68
N VAL A 102 34.28 -11.39 38.76
CA VAL A 102 32.81 -11.33 38.80
C VAL A 102 32.34 -9.88 38.74
N THR A 103 33.04 -8.96 39.44
CA THR A 103 32.76 -7.52 39.39
C THR A 103 32.91 -6.97 37.98
N TRP A 104 34.03 -7.28 37.32
CA TRP A 104 34.27 -6.88 35.93
C TRP A 104 33.21 -7.44 34.98
N SER A 105 32.90 -8.76 35.06
CA SER A 105 31.92 -9.39 34.21
C SER A 105 30.50 -8.83 34.40
N ALA A 106 30.14 -8.52 35.67
CA ALA A 106 28.84 -7.93 35.99
C ALA A 106 28.71 -6.51 35.42
N MET A 107 29.79 -5.72 35.43
CA MET A 107 29.78 -4.35 34.93
C MET A 107 29.79 -4.31 33.41
N ILE A 108 30.58 -5.13 32.73
CA ILE A 108 30.55 -5.29 31.26
C ILE A 108 29.16 -5.73 30.81
N SER A 109 28.56 -6.72 31.49
CA SER A 109 27.20 -7.18 31.20
C SER A 109 26.16 -6.08 31.47
N CYS A 110 26.35 -5.26 32.51
CA CYS A 110 25.49 -4.12 32.81
C CYS A 110 25.43 -3.14 31.64
N PHE A 111 26.56 -2.70 31.16
CA PHE A 111 26.62 -1.77 30.04
C PHE A 111 26.10 -2.38 28.75
N SER A 112 26.47 -3.62 28.44
CA SER A 112 25.99 -4.32 27.24
C SER A 112 24.47 -4.46 27.23
N HIS A 113 23.84 -4.86 28.35
CA HIS A 113 22.38 -5.03 28.42
C HIS A 113 21.59 -3.70 28.41
N ASN A 114 22.21 -2.60 28.76
CA ASN A 114 21.60 -1.28 28.81
C ASN A 114 21.93 -0.42 27.57
N GLY A 115 22.52 -1.02 26.52
CA GLY A 115 22.81 -0.33 25.27
C GLY A 115 23.94 0.69 25.33
N MET A 116 24.88 0.48 26.26
CA MET A 116 26.07 1.33 26.47
C MET A 116 27.29 0.62 25.89
N GLU A 117 27.28 0.32 24.58
CA GLU A 117 28.28 -0.54 23.93
C GLU A 117 29.70 -0.02 24.07
N SER A 118 29.92 1.30 23.87
CA SER A 118 31.27 1.89 24.03
C SER A 118 31.82 1.78 25.43
N GLN A 119 30.96 1.91 26.45
CA GLN A 119 31.36 1.79 27.85
C GLN A 119 31.65 0.34 28.24
N ALA A 120 30.83 -0.62 27.71
CA ALA A 120 31.09 -2.04 27.93
C ALA A 120 32.44 -2.45 27.34
N LEU A 121 32.79 -1.98 26.14
CA LEU A 121 34.08 -2.26 25.52
C LEU A 121 35.24 -1.55 26.22
N ALA A 122 35.07 -0.32 26.67
CA ALA A 122 36.07 0.40 27.44
C ALA A 122 36.38 -0.32 28.78
N THR A 123 35.33 -0.78 29.50
CA THR A 123 35.50 -1.55 30.76
C THR A 123 36.15 -2.91 30.50
N PHE A 124 35.85 -3.56 29.35
CA PHE A 124 36.54 -4.80 28.97
C PHE A 124 38.04 -4.58 28.71
N VAL A 125 38.41 -3.49 28.04
CA VAL A 125 39.81 -3.12 27.79
C VAL A 125 40.52 -2.75 29.09
N GLU A 126 39.84 -2.06 30.01
CA GLU A 126 40.36 -1.69 31.34
C GLU A 126 40.65 -2.94 32.16
N MET A 127 39.70 -3.91 32.19
CA MET A 127 39.94 -5.21 32.83
C MET A 127 41.24 -5.89 32.32
N LEU A 128 41.48 -5.88 31.00
CA LEU A 128 42.66 -6.45 30.39
C LEU A 128 43.95 -5.71 30.81
N LYS A 129 43.90 -4.37 30.99
CA LYS A 129 45.02 -3.55 31.44
C LYS A 129 45.41 -3.84 32.90
N HIS A 130 44.42 -4.21 33.74
CA HIS A 130 44.65 -4.65 35.13
C HIS A 130 45.21 -6.08 35.21
N GLY A 131 45.42 -6.75 34.05
CA GLY A 131 46.02 -8.09 34.02
C GLY A 131 45.02 -9.22 34.25
N GLU A 132 43.71 -8.92 34.38
CA GLU A 132 42.69 -9.93 34.59
C GLU A 132 42.41 -10.72 33.29
N CYS A 133 42.37 -12.04 33.41
CA CYS A 133 42.03 -12.92 32.28
C CYS A 133 40.54 -13.06 32.10
N PRO A 134 39.95 -12.68 30.94
CA PRO A 134 38.53 -12.79 30.70
C PRO A 134 38.01 -14.21 30.82
N ASN A 135 36.87 -14.39 31.47
CA ASN A 135 36.12 -15.63 31.47
C ASN A 135 35.04 -15.63 30.39
N GLN A 136 34.30 -16.75 30.27
CA GLN A 136 33.20 -16.91 29.30
C GLN A 136 32.14 -15.79 29.41
N TYR A 137 31.86 -15.28 30.59
CA TYR A 137 30.85 -14.23 30.81
C TYR A 137 31.37 -12.87 30.35
N CYS A 138 32.66 -12.56 30.58
CA CYS A 138 33.29 -11.35 30.05
C CYS A 138 33.29 -11.35 28.50
N PHE A 139 33.69 -12.48 27.89
CA PHE A 139 33.68 -12.61 26.43
C PHE A 139 32.26 -12.50 25.86
N SER A 140 31.30 -13.24 26.44
CA SER A 140 29.91 -13.18 25.98
C SER A 140 29.33 -11.76 26.03
N ALA A 141 29.56 -11.03 27.13
CA ALA A 141 29.08 -9.66 27.28
C ALA A 141 29.80 -8.67 26.36
N ALA A 142 31.11 -8.80 26.17
CA ALA A 142 31.87 -7.95 25.24
C ALA A 142 31.47 -8.19 23.78
N ILE A 143 31.28 -9.46 23.38
CA ILE A 143 30.79 -9.81 22.03
C ILE A 143 29.36 -9.27 21.82
N GLN A 144 28.51 -9.38 22.85
CA GLN A 144 27.13 -8.87 22.77
C GLN A 144 27.10 -7.34 22.57
N ALA A 145 28.02 -6.60 23.22
CA ALA A 145 28.20 -5.17 22.99
C ALA A 145 28.67 -4.84 21.57
N CYS A 146 29.29 -5.80 20.87
CA CYS A 146 29.73 -5.65 19.49
C CYS A 146 28.67 -6.02 18.44
N CYS A 147 27.45 -6.44 18.84
CA CYS A 147 26.41 -6.90 17.91
C CYS A 147 25.73 -5.78 17.08
N SER A 148 26.08 -4.51 17.29
CA SER A 148 25.67 -3.40 16.43
C SER A 148 26.61 -3.27 15.21
N LYS A 149 26.10 -2.72 14.10
CA LYS A 149 26.90 -2.53 12.86
C LYS A 149 28.14 -1.67 13.08
N GLU A 150 28.07 -0.72 14.01
CA GLU A 150 29.14 0.21 14.33
C GLU A 150 30.33 -0.49 14.97
N TYR A 151 30.07 -1.41 15.92
CA TYR A 151 31.10 -2.10 16.69
C TYR A 151 31.43 -3.52 16.18
N ALA A 152 30.79 -3.99 15.13
CA ALA A 152 30.97 -5.34 14.61
C ALA A 152 32.46 -5.68 14.29
N ARG A 153 33.22 -4.70 13.76
CA ARG A 153 34.66 -4.88 13.49
C ARG A 153 35.47 -5.15 14.74
N VAL A 154 35.14 -4.46 15.85
CA VAL A 154 35.76 -4.70 17.16
C VAL A 154 35.41 -6.10 17.65
N GLY A 155 34.19 -6.56 17.43
CA GLY A 155 33.77 -7.94 17.71
C GLY A 155 34.63 -8.99 16.98
N GLY A 156 35.07 -8.73 15.76
CA GLY A 156 36.02 -9.58 15.05
C GLY A 156 37.38 -9.69 15.77
N THR A 157 37.86 -8.61 16.42
CA THR A 157 39.10 -8.63 17.23
C THR A 157 38.90 -9.42 18.52
N VAL A 158 37.74 -9.24 19.17
CA VAL A 158 37.38 -10.01 20.38
C VAL A 158 37.25 -11.49 20.03
N PHE A 159 36.70 -11.86 18.89
CA PHE A 159 36.62 -13.24 18.42
C PHE A 159 38.02 -13.85 18.25
N GLY A 160 38.98 -13.12 17.66
CA GLY A 160 40.34 -13.58 17.54
C GLY A 160 40.99 -13.88 18.93
N PHE A 161 40.60 -13.12 19.97
CA PHE A 161 41.05 -13.35 21.34
C PHE A 161 40.37 -14.57 21.98
N VAL A 162 39.08 -14.76 21.75
CA VAL A 162 38.29 -15.94 22.15
C VAL A 162 38.93 -17.24 21.60
N ILE A 163 39.35 -17.23 20.33
CA ILE A 163 40.02 -18.39 19.71
C ILE A 163 41.37 -18.68 20.43
N LYS A 164 42.18 -17.64 20.69
CA LYS A 164 43.48 -17.80 21.32
C LYS A 164 43.41 -18.32 22.76
N THR A 165 42.32 -18.01 23.46
CA THR A 165 42.09 -18.46 24.85
C THR A 165 41.36 -19.80 24.95
N GLY A 166 40.95 -20.40 23.82
CA GLY A 166 40.26 -21.71 23.77
C GLY A 166 38.78 -21.69 24.22
N TYR A 167 38.21 -20.52 24.53
CA TYR A 167 36.79 -20.44 24.98
C TYR A 167 35.80 -20.75 23.87
N PHE A 168 36.19 -20.65 22.60
CA PHE A 168 35.35 -21.02 21.48
C PHE A 168 34.97 -22.52 21.50
N GLU A 169 35.90 -23.39 21.90
CA GLU A 169 35.70 -24.84 21.91
C GLU A 169 35.16 -25.37 23.25
N SER A 170 35.13 -24.52 24.30
CA SER A 170 34.79 -24.96 25.64
C SER A 170 33.48 -24.43 26.22
N ASP A 171 32.87 -23.38 25.60
CA ASP A 171 31.69 -22.73 26.19
C ASP A 171 30.60 -22.37 25.19
N VAL A 172 29.39 -22.88 25.46
CA VAL A 172 28.20 -22.69 24.64
C VAL A 172 27.71 -21.24 24.62
N CYS A 173 27.87 -20.49 25.73
CA CYS A 173 27.41 -19.10 25.82
C CYS A 173 28.25 -18.18 24.91
N VAL A 174 29.56 -18.43 24.80
CA VAL A 174 30.42 -17.72 23.86
C VAL A 174 30.04 -18.03 22.42
N GLY A 175 29.74 -19.30 22.10
CA GLY A 175 29.26 -19.70 20.80
C GLY A 175 27.95 -18.99 20.42
N CYS A 176 26.99 -18.90 21.34
CA CYS A 176 25.74 -18.15 21.12
C CYS A 176 26.00 -16.66 20.87
N ALA A 177 26.87 -16.03 21.64
CA ALA A 177 27.21 -14.61 21.46
C ALA A 177 27.88 -14.35 20.09
N LEU A 178 28.73 -15.29 19.60
CA LEU A 178 29.33 -15.22 18.28
C LEU A 178 28.31 -15.37 17.15
N ILE A 179 27.33 -16.28 17.28
CA ILE A 179 26.22 -16.39 16.33
C ILE A 179 25.46 -15.05 16.24
N ASP A 180 25.19 -14.40 17.39
CA ASP A 180 24.58 -13.08 17.42
C ASP A 180 25.44 -12.00 16.76
N LEU A 181 26.76 -12.00 17.00
CA LEU A 181 27.69 -11.07 16.38
C LEU A 181 27.66 -11.18 14.84
N PHE A 182 27.78 -12.39 14.31
CA PHE A 182 27.79 -12.59 12.86
C PHE A 182 26.44 -12.27 12.24
N THR A 183 25.32 -12.63 12.88
CA THR A 183 23.98 -12.40 12.31
C THR A 183 23.49 -10.97 12.47
N LYS A 184 23.65 -10.33 13.63
CA LYS A 184 23.20 -8.95 13.91
C LYS A 184 24.22 -7.90 13.48
N GLY A 185 25.50 -8.12 13.83
CA GLY A 185 26.57 -7.15 13.59
C GLY A 185 27.00 -7.11 12.12
N PHE A 186 27.30 -8.26 11.55
CA PHE A 186 27.78 -8.37 10.18
C PHE A 186 26.69 -8.69 9.14
N GLY A 187 25.53 -9.23 9.56
CA GLY A 187 24.50 -9.75 8.64
C GLY A 187 24.95 -10.99 7.89
N ASP A 188 25.96 -11.70 8.38
CA ASP A 188 26.62 -12.86 7.74
C ASP A 188 26.12 -14.18 8.35
N LEU A 189 25.11 -14.76 7.72
CA LEU A 189 24.52 -16.03 8.15
C LEU A 189 25.48 -17.23 7.91
N GLU A 190 26.30 -17.17 6.86
CA GLU A 190 27.25 -18.26 6.54
C GLU A 190 28.33 -18.40 7.61
N SER A 191 28.88 -17.29 8.08
CA SER A 191 29.84 -17.34 9.21
C SER A 191 29.18 -17.79 10.51
N ALA A 192 27.93 -17.37 10.78
CA ALA A 192 27.16 -17.86 11.91
C ALA A 192 26.92 -19.37 11.85
N LYS A 193 26.62 -19.90 10.68
CA LYS A 193 26.45 -21.33 10.41
C LYS A 193 27.75 -22.10 10.69
N LYS A 194 28.90 -21.59 10.22
CA LYS A 194 30.22 -22.20 10.50
C LYS A 194 30.52 -22.23 12.00
N VAL A 195 30.20 -21.17 12.73
CA VAL A 195 30.32 -21.14 14.20
C VAL A 195 29.44 -22.23 14.82
N PHE A 196 28.16 -22.27 14.44
CA PHE A 196 27.21 -23.26 14.94
C PHE A 196 27.64 -24.72 14.66
N GLU A 197 28.17 -24.98 13.46
CA GLU A 197 28.64 -26.33 13.07
C GLU A 197 29.93 -26.77 13.77
N ARG A 198 30.80 -25.81 14.16
CA ARG A 198 32.05 -26.08 14.87
C ARG A 198 31.89 -26.15 16.40
N MET A 199 30.72 -25.75 16.94
CA MET A 199 30.47 -25.87 18.37
C MET A 199 30.50 -27.34 18.79
N PRO A 200 31.31 -27.72 19.81
CA PRO A 200 31.45 -29.13 20.25
C PRO A 200 30.16 -29.65 20.87
N GLU A 201 29.49 -28.82 21.65
CA GLU A 201 28.20 -29.14 22.27
C GLU A 201 27.14 -28.14 21.81
N ARG A 202 25.96 -28.65 21.51
CA ARG A 202 24.80 -27.85 21.15
C ARG A 202 23.65 -28.21 22.08
N ASN A 203 22.99 -27.23 22.62
CA ASN A 203 21.80 -27.40 23.45
C ASN A 203 20.57 -26.83 22.75
N SER A 204 19.37 -27.01 23.33
CA SER A 204 18.12 -26.50 22.75
C SER A 204 18.17 -24.99 22.51
N VAL A 205 18.90 -24.22 23.33
CA VAL A 205 19.02 -22.75 23.18
C VAL A 205 19.81 -22.40 21.93
N THR A 206 20.91 -23.10 21.61
CA THR A 206 21.71 -22.83 20.41
C THR A 206 20.94 -23.13 19.13
N TRP A 207 20.16 -24.22 19.12
CA TRP A 207 19.26 -24.56 18.02
C TRP A 207 18.18 -23.51 17.84
N THR A 208 17.49 -23.15 18.91
CA THR A 208 16.45 -22.09 18.89
C THR A 208 17.00 -20.78 18.40
N LEU A 209 18.18 -20.37 18.89
CA LEU A 209 18.84 -19.14 18.46
C LEU A 209 19.08 -19.15 16.95
N MET A 210 19.70 -20.21 16.44
CA MET A 210 20.03 -20.31 15.02
C MET A 210 18.79 -20.31 14.15
N ILE A 211 17.75 -21.09 14.49
CA ILE A 211 16.46 -21.12 13.78
C ILE A 211 15.83 -19.71 13.75
N THR A 212 15.85 -19.01 14.88
CA THR A 212 15.32 -17.64 14.97
C THR A 212 16.10 -16.67 14.08
N ARG A 213 17.43 -16.81 13.99
CA ARG A 213 18.26 -15.96 13.13
C ARG A 213 18.01 -16.21 11.64
N TYR A 214 17.81 -17.47 11.24
CA TYR A 214 17.41 -17.80 9.87
C TYR A 214 16.09 -17.10 9.50
N GLY A 215 15.08 -17.15 10.39
CA GLY A 215 13.81 -16.45 10.18
C GLY A 215 13.97 -14.93 10.08
N GLN A 216 14.78 -14.32 10.97
CA GLN A 216 15.01 -12.86 10.97
C GLN A 216 15.78 -12.34 9.74
N LEU A 217 16.60 -13.17 9.12
CA LEU A 217 17.35 -12.85 7.89
C LEU A 217 16.61 -13.26 6.61
N GLY A 218 15.37 -13.72 6.71
CA GLY A 218 14.51 -14.07 5.56
C GLY A 218 14.79 -15.45 4.94
N CYS A 219 15.67 -16.26 5.54
CA CYS A 219 15.99 -17.61 5.08
C CYS A 219 15.04 -18.64 5.72
N HIS A 220 13.76 -18.52 5.46
CA HIS A 220 12.70 -19.28 6.15
C HIS A 220 12.75 -20.77 5.87
N GLU A 221 13.02 -21.19 4.62
CA GLU A 221 13.14 -22.61 4.23
C GLU A 221 14.26 -23.31 4.99
N ASP A 222 15.46 -22.69 5.02
CA ASP A 222 16.62 -23.22 5.74
C ASP A 222 16.35 -23.29 7.25
N GLY A 223 15.60 -22.33 7.80
CA GLY A 223 15.14 -22.35 9.20
C GLY A 223 14.28 -23.57 9.52
N ILE A 224 13.37 -23.95 8.61
CA ILE A 224 12.55 -25.18 8.76
C ILE A 224 13.42 -26.44 8.64
N VAL A 225 14.34 -26.47 7.70
CA VAL A 225 15.29 -27.60 7.56
C VAL A 225 16.15 -27.75 8.82
N LEU A 226 16.61 -26.63 9.40
CA LEU A 226 17.37 -26.65 10.65
C LEU A 226 16.54 -27.17 11.82
N PHE A 227 15.26 -26.82 11.88
CA PHE A 227 14.31 -27.36 12.87
C PHE A 227 14.15 -28.88 12.74
N LEU A 228 14.04 -29.41 11.55
CA LEU A 228 13.99 -30.86 11.32
C LEU A 228 15.29 -31.55 11.80
N ARG A 229 16.46 -30.94 11.55
CA ARG A 229 17.75 -31.43 12.07
C ARG A 229 17.80 -31.41 13.60
N MET A 230 17.25 -30.38 14.24
CA MET A 230 17.12 -30.29 15.70
C MET A 230 16.34 -31.50 16.25
N LEU A 231 15.20 -31.84 15.63
CA LEU A 231 14.35 -32.97 16.01
C LEU A 231 15.04 -34.31 15.80
N LEU A 232 15.71 -34.50 14.67
CA LEU A 232 16.50 -35.70 14.36
C LEU A 232 17.65 -35.90 15.35
N GLY A 233 18.20 -34.79 15.87
CA GLY A 233 19.21 -34.80 16.91
C GLY A 233 18.67 -35.07 18.33
N GLY A 234 17.35 -35.32 18.46
CA GLY A 234 16.72 -35.65 19.74
C GLY A 234 16.44 -34.44 20.65
N PHE A 235 16.61 -33.21 20.14
CA PHE A 235 16.35 -32.00 20.91
C PHE A 235 14.86 -31.62 20.84
N MET A 236 14.25 -31.41 22.02
CA MET A 236 12.86 -30.96 22.10
C MET A 236 12.76 -29.45 21.86
N PRO A 237 11.86 -29.00 20.96
CA PRO A 237 11.63 -27.59 20.74
C PRO A 237 10.90 -26.95 21.93
N ASP A 238 11.27 -25.72 22.24
CA ASP A 238 10.56 -24.89 23.21
C ASP A 238 9.55 -23.96 22.51
N ARG A 239 8.84 -23.15 23.29
CA ARG A 239 7.87 -22.16 22.77
C ARG A 239 8.49 -21.17 21.78
N PHE A 240 9.74 -20.80 21.94
CA PHE A 240 10.42 -19.84 21.05
C PHE A 240 10.80 -20.49 19.71
N THR A 241 11.27 -21.74 19.77
CA THR A 241 11.54 -22.53 18.57
C THR A 241 10.27 -22.69 17.75
N LEU A 242 9.17 -23.14 18.39
CA LEU A 242 7.87 -23.33 17.70
C LEU A 242 7.33 -22.02 17.13
N SER A 243 7.40 -20.94 17.90
CA SER A 243 6.99 -19.61 17.42
C SER A 243 7.78 -19.19 16.17
N SER A 244 9.11 -19.39 16.17
CA SER A 244 9.97 -19.02 15.01
C SER A 244 9.68 -19.86 13.77
N VAL A 245 9.44 -21.16 13.93
CA VAL A 245 9.16 -22.07 12.81
C VAL A 245 7.75 -21.84 12.26
N VAL A 246 6.76 -21.63 13.10
CA VAL A 246 5.39 -21.26 12.68
C VAL A 246 5.40 -19.92 11.92
N SER A 247 6.18 -18.94 12.39
CA SER A 247 6.35 -17.67 11.65
C SER A 247 7.04 -17.88 10.30
N ALA A 248 8.01 -18.79 10.20
CA ALA A 248 8.62 -19.15 8.92
C ALA A 248 7.60 -19.80 7.96
N CYS A 249 6.70 -20.65 8.45
CA CYS A 249 5.61 -21.20 7.64
C CYS A 249 4.63 -20.11 7.18
N ALA A 250 4.37 -19.09 8.01
CA ALA A 250 3.54 -17.96 7.64
C ALA A 250 4.11 -17.17 6.46
N GLU A 251 5.42 -16.88 6.47
CA GLU A 251 6.10 -16.14 5.38
C GLU A 251 6.19 -16.93 4.07
N LEU A 252 6.28 -18.27 4.15
CA LEU A 252 6.35 -19.15 2.98
C LEU A 252 4.96 -19.60 2.46
N GLY A 253 3.88 -19.31 3.17
CA GLY A 253 2.55 -19.80 2.83
C GLY A 253 2.37 -21.30 2.99
N PHE A 254 3.16 -21.97 3.84
CA PHE A 254 3.15 -23.42 4.01
C PHE A 254 2.06 -23.86 5.00
N VAL A 255 0.79 -23.78 4.59
CA VAL A 255 -0.38 -24.10 5.43
C VAL A 255 -0.29 -25.49 6.03
N SER A 256 0.01 -26.51 5.22
CA SER A 256 0.00 -27.92 5.65
C SER A 256 1.06 -28.21 6.73
N VAL A 257 2.24 -27.62 6.60
CA VAL A 257 3.31 -27.73 7.60
C VAL A 257 2.92 -26.97 8.87
N GLY A 258 2.35 -25.78 8.72
CA GLY A 258 1.84 -24.97 9.83
C GLY A 258 0.75 -25.70 10.63
N GLN A 259 -0.18 -26.41 9.98
CA GLN A 259 -1.20 -27.22 10.64
C GLN A 259 -0.61 -28.43 11.39
N GLN A 260 0.42 -29.07 10.84
CA GLN A 260 1.14 -30.14 11.55
C GLN A 260 1.82 -29.59 12.82
N LEU A 261 2.48 -28.43 12.71
CA LEU A 261 3.08 -27.75 13.87
C LEU A 261 2.02 -27.35 14.90
N HIS A 262 0.87 -26.83 14.47
CA HIS A 262 -0.24 -26.52 15.38
C HIS A 262 -0.70 -27.78 16.13
N SER A 263 -0.85 -28.90 15.43
CA SER A 263 -1.20 -30.19 16.07
C SER A 263 -0.17 -30.60 17.14
N TRP A 264 1.09 -30.30 16.88
CA TRP A 264 2.16 -30.56 17.83
C TRP A 264 2.14 -29.59 19.02
N VAL A 265 1.91 -28.30 18.78
CA VAL A 265 1.68 -27.29 19.84
C VAL A 265 0.56 -27.72 20.78
N VAL A 266 -0.54 -28.31 20.24
CA VAL A 266 -1.65 -28.87 21.02
C VAL A 266 -1.17 -30.03 21.92
N LYS A 267 -0.42 -30.97 21.36
CA LYS A 267 0.12 -32.13 22.11
C LYS A 267 1.09 -31.74 23.22
N MET A 268 1.86 -30.67 23.02
CA MET A 268 2.79 -30.12 24.02
C MET A 268 2.11 -29.23 25.08
N GLY A 269 0.82 -28.99 24.97
CA GLY A 269 0.07 -28.14 25.89
C GLY A 269 0.39 -26.65 25.78
N LEU A 270 1.01 -26.21 24.66
CA LEU A 270 1.43 -24.83 24.42
C LEU A 270 0.37 -23.95 23.72
N CYS A 271 -0.85 -24.46 23.52
CA CYS A 271 -1.94 -23.72 22.87
C CYS A 271 -2.33 -22.42 23.60
N LEU A 272 -2.06 -22.38 24.92
CA LEU A 272 -2.40 -21.23 25.74
C LEU A 272 -1.22 -20.24 25.90
N ASP A 273 -0.05 -20.59 25.33
CA ASP A 273 1.10 -19.69 25.35
C ASP A 273 0.88 -18.56 24.35
N VAL A 274 0.99 -17.31 24.84
CA VAL A 274 0.70 -16.11 24.05
C VAL A 274 1.65 -15.93 22.86
N TYR A 275 2.93 -16.33 23.02
CA TYR A 275 3.92 -16.19 21.92
C TYR A 275 3.62 -17.15 20.79
N VAL A 276 3.36 -18.41 21.10
CA VAL A 276 3.01 -19.43 20.10
C VAL A 276 1.66 -19.11 19.48
N GLY A 277 0.69 -18.67 20.28
CA GLY A 277 -0.62 -18.23 19.82
C GLY A 277 -0.53 -17.10 18.81
N CYS A 278 0.27 -16.06 19.07
CA CYS A 278 0.49 -14.96 18.11
C CYS A 278 1.05 -15.46 16.77
N SER A 279 2.03 -16.36 16.80
CA SER A 279 2.61 -16.92 15.57
C SER A 279 1.62 -17.78 14.80
N LEU A 280 0.76 -18.56 15.48
CA LEU A 280 -0.31 -19.33 14.85
C LEU A 280 -1.37 -18.42 14.22
N LEU A 281 -1.75 -17.33 14.90
CA LEU A 281 -2.68 -16.33 14.36
C LEU A 281 -2.12 -15.71 13.07
N ASP A 282 -0.85 -15.29 13.08
CA ASP A 282 -0.18 -14.70 11.92
C ASP A 282 -0.07 -15.71 10.77
N MET A 283 0.24 -16.96 11.07
CA MET A 283 0.34 -18.04 10.09
C MET A 283 -1.01 -18.30 9.39
N TYR A 284 -2.10 -18.47 10.16
CA TYR A 284 -3.42 -18.66 9.55
C TYR A 284 -3.92 -17.43 8.80
N ALA A 285 -3.57 -16.22 9.27
CA ALA A 285 -3.96 -14.98 8.61
C ALA A 285 -3.24 -14.75 7.26
N LYS A 286 -1.97 -15.16 7.14
CA LYS A 286 -1.16 -14.98 5.91
C LYS A 286 -1.33 -16.11 4.91
N CYS A 287 -1.67 -17.29 5.36
CA CYS A 287 -1.81 -18.46 4.49
C CYS A 287 -3.17 -18.46 3.79
N ASP A 288 -3.15 -18.61 2.48
CA ASP A 288 -4.34 -18.65 1.63
C ASP A 288 -5.11 -19.97 1.88
N SER A 289 -6.19 -19.90 2.63
CA SER A 289 -7.11 -21.02 2.90
C SER A 289 -8.49 -20.73 2.31
N ARG A 290 -9.32 -21.78 2.13
CA ARG A 290 -10.68 -21.63 1.57
C ARG A 290 -11.59 -20.72 2.39
N GLU A 291 -11.32 -20.59 3.69
CA GLU A 291 -12.02 -19.70 4.62
C GLU A 291 -10.96 -18.91 5.41
N PRO A 292 -10.46 -17.82 4.84
CA PRO A 292 -9.43 -17.01 5.49
C PRO A 292 -9.95 -16.51 6.85
N MET A 293 -9.11 -16.58 7.89
CA MET A 293 -9.37 -16.12 9.25
C MET A 293 -10.25 -17.01 10.15
N GLU A 294 -10.95 -18.03 9.66
CA GLU A 294 -11.79 -18.88 10.53
C GLU A 294 -10.94 -19.72 11.50
N ASP A 295 -9.83 -20.30 11.02
CA ASP A 295 -8.93 -21.06 11.88
C ASP A 295 -8.12 -20.14 12.81
N ALA A 296 -7.73 -18.96 12.35
CA ALA A 296 -7.14 -17.94 13.23
C ALA A 296 -8.12 -17.54 14.36
N ARG A 297 -9.40 -17.35 14.02
CA ARG A 297 -10.44 -17.03 15.00
C ARG A 297 -10.60 -18.13 16.05
N LYS A 298 -10.62 -19.41 15.64
CA LYS A 298 -10.70 -20.55 16.56
C LYS A 298 -9.50 -20.58 17.52
N VAL A 299 -8.30 -20.29 17.03
CA VAL A 299 -7.11 -20.18 17.88
C VAL A 299 -7.27 -19.03 18.87
N PHE A 300 -7.69 -17.85 18.41
CA PHE A 300 -7.89 -16.68 19.23
C PHE A 300 -8.92 -16.93 20.34
N GLU A 301 -10.08 -17.51 20.02
CA GLU A 301 -11.15 -17.79 20.99
C GLU A 301 -10.75 -18.83 22.06
N ARG A 302 -9.80 -19.72 21.76
CA ARG A 302 -9.28 -20.73 22.72
C ARG A 302 -8.22 -20.17 23.66
N MET A 303 -7.58 -19.05 23.32
CA MET A 303 -6.60 -18.42 24.21
C MET A 303 -7.28 -17.85 25.46
N ARG A 304 -6.69 -18.07 26.64
CA ARG A 304 -7.23 -17.55 27.91
C ARG A 304 -6.91 -16.09 28.12
N ASP A 305 -5.69 -15.69 27.76
CA ASP A 305 -5.17 -14.36 27.98
C ASP A 305 -4.87 -13.72 26.63
N HIS A 306 -5.40 -12.54 26.40
CA HIS A 306 -5.15 -11.74 25.21
C HIS A 306 -4.30 -10.54 25.58
N ASN A 307 -3.18 -10.37 24.88
CA ASN A 307 -2.36 -9.16 24.98
C ASN A 307 -2.57 -8.26 23.75
N VAL A 308 -1.93 -7.09 23.74
CA VAL A 308 -2.02 -6.15 22.61
C VAL A 308 -1.58 -6.80 21.28
N THR A 309 -0.64 -7.73 21.33
CA THR A 309 -0.11 -8.39 20.13
C THR A 309 -1.13 -9.33 19.51
N THR A 310 -1.83 -10.15 20.31
CA THR A 310 -2.87 -11.07 19.81
C THR A 310 -4.06 -10.32 19.20
N TRP A 311 -4.53 -9.26 19.88
CA TRP A 311 -5.57 -8.40 19.34
C TRP A 311 -5.14 -7.74 18.03
N THR A 312 -3.93 -7.18 17.99
CA THR A 312 -3.40 -6.53 16.79
C THR A 312 -3.22 -7.52 15.64
N ALA A 313 -2.73 -8.74 15.92
CA ALA A 313 -2.57 -9.79 14.91
C ALA A 313 -3.90 -10.15 14.26
N MET A 314 -4.96 -10.35 15.07
CA MET A 314 -6.30 -10.63 14.55
C MET A 314 -6.87 -9.47 13.74
N ILE A 315 -6.80 -8.24 14.25
CA ILE A 315 -7.27 -7.04 13.54
C ILE A 315 -6.53 -6.89 12.20
N THR A 316 -5.21 -7.01 12.22
CA THR A 316 -4.38 -6.89 11.01
C THR A 316 -4.65 -8.03 10.02
N GLY A 317 -4.86 -9.25 10.50
CA GLY A 317 -5.22 -10.40 9.69
C GLY A 317 -6.54 -10.18 8.94
N TYR A 318 -7.60 -9.70 9.62
CA TYR A 318 -8.86 -9.35 8.97
C TYR A 318 -8.72 -8.23 7.93
N VAL A 319 -7.84 -7.27 8.19
CA VAL A 319 -7.54 -6.19 7.22
C VAL A 319 -6.81 -6.71 5.98
N GLN A 320 -5.91 -7.66 6.15
CA GLN A 320 -5.11 -8.22 5.05
C GLN A 320 -5.88 -9.21 4.19
N SER A 321 -6.81 -9.99 4.78
CA SER A 321 -7.61 -10.98 4.06
C SER A 321 -8.61 -10.39 3.06
N GLY A 322 -8.87 -9.08 3.10
CA GLY A 322 -9.78 -8.36 2.22
C GLY A 322 -11.27 -8.74 2.42
N GLY A 323 -12.16 -7.76 2.29
CA GLY A 323 -13.61 -7.99 2.41
C GLY A 323 -14.14 -8.19 3.83
N LEU A 324 -13.28 -8.28 4.86
CA LEU A 324 -13.65 -8.47 6.26
C LEU A 324 -13.41 -7.21 7.12
N ASP A 325 -13.37 -6.05 6.49
CA ASP A 325 -13.09 -4.75 7.10
C ASP A 325 -14.02 -4.41 8.27
N ARG A 326 -15.30 -4.76 8.19
CA ARG A 326 -16.26 -4.54 9.27
C ARG A 326 -15.94 -5.37 10.51
N THR A 327 -15.55 -6.63 10.32
CA THR A 327 -15.18 -7.53 11.42
C THR A 327 -13.95 -7.03 12.17
N ALA A 328 -12.98 -6.40 11.47
CA ALA A 328 -11.82 -5.77 12.10
C ALA A 328 -12.23 -4.62 13.04
N ILE A 329 -13.21 -3.78 12.65
CA ILE A 329 -13.74 -2.70 13.48
C ILE A 329 -14.51 -3.26 14.70
N GLU A 330 -15.34 -4.30 14.50
CA GLU A 330 -16.06 -4.96 15.59
C GLU A 330 -15.11 -5.57 16.62
N LEU A 331 -14.01 -6.18 16.15
CA LEU A 331 -13.00 -6.74 17.03
C LEU A 331 -12.29 -5.64 17.85
N TYR A 332 -12.00 -4.51 17.22
CA TYR A 332 -11.48 -3.34 17.93
C TYR A 332 -12.45 -2.82 19.01
N CYS A 333 -13.76 -2.75 18.69
CA CYS A 333 -14.76 -2.38 19.68
C CYS A 333 -14.76 -3.33 20.88
N LYS A 334 -14.63 -4.65 20.65
CA LYS A 334 -14.47 -5.65 21.71
C LYS A 334 -13.22 -5.42 22.55
N MET A 335 -12.06 -5.16 21.92
CA MET A 335 -10.80 -4.85 22.60
C MET A 335 -10.95 -3.66 23.55
N ILE A 336 -11.60 -2.56 23.09
CA ILE A 336 -11.81 -1.36 23.90
C ILE A 336 -12.83 -1.61 25.02
N THR A 337 -13.90 -2.37 24.78
CA THR A 337 -14.94 -2.62 25.79
C THR A 337 -14.48 -3.57 26.88
N GLN A 338 -13.58 -4.50 26.61
CA GLN A 338 -12.96 -5.34 27.64
C GLN A 338 -12.04 -4.54 28.57
N GLY A 339 -11.40 -3.48 28.04
CA GLY A 339 -10.70 -2.46 28.84
C GLY A 339 -9.37 -2.89 29.45
N ASP A 340 -8.97 -4.16 29.33
CA ASP A 340 -7.76 -4.71 29.96
C ASP A 340 -6.48 -4.43 29.15
N VAL A 341 -6.64 -4.15 27.85
CA VAL A 341 -5.51 -3.99 26.91
C VAL A 341 -5.68 -2.71 26.09
N LEU A 342 -4.66 -1.85 26.11
CA LEU A 342 -4.64 -0.63 25.31
C LEU A 342 -4.12 -0.91 23.90
N PRO A 343 -4.77 -0.35 22.84
CA PRO A 343 -4.28 -0.43 21.47
C PRO A 343 -2.90 0.21 21.32
N ASN A 344 -2.07 -0.35 20.46
CA ASN A 344 -0.77 0.20 20.11
C ASN A 344 -0.81 0.91 18.74
N HIS A 345 0.33 1.46 18.31
CA HIS A 345 0.46 2.15 17.04
C HIS A 345 0.15 1.26 15.82
N PHE A 346 0.43 -0.04 15.87
CA PHE A 346 0.09 -0.98 14.81
C PHE A 346 -1.42 -1.21 14.72
N THR A 347 -2.11 -1.32 15.87
CA THR A 347 -3.58 -1.44 15.93
C THR A 347 -4.25 -0.23 15.25
N TYR A 348 -3.84 0.99 15.64
CA TYR A 348 -4.39 2.20 15.05
C TYR A 348 -4.08 2.33 13.56
N SER A 349 -2.86 2.02 13.14
CA SER A 349 -2.46 2.07 11.75
C SER A 349 -3.29 1.12 10.87
N SER A 350 -3.54 -0.12 11.34
CA SER A 350 -4.37 -1.09 10.63
C SER A 350 -5.83 -0.66 10.52
N LEU A 351 -6.42 -0.14 11.60
CA LEU A 351 -7.81 0.35 11.62
C LEU A 351 -8.02 1.58 10.74
N LEU A 352 -7.08 2.53 10.75
CA LEU A 352 -7.13 3.70 9.87
C LEU A 352 -7.07 3.29 8.39
N LYS A 353 -6.30 2.24 8.08
CA LYS A 353 -6.27 1.66 6.74
C LYS A 353 -7.64 1.13 6.30
N VAL A 354 -8.34 0.45 7.20
CA VAL A 354 -9.72 -0.03 7.00
C VAL A 354 -10.68 1.13 6.78
N CYS A 355 -10.62 2.16 7.62
CA CYS A 355 -11.50 3.31 7.44
C CYS A 355 -11.28 3.99 6.09
N GLY A 356 -10.02 4.06 5.63
CA GLY A 356 -9.69 4.57 4.31
C GLY A 356 -10.16 3.67 3.16
N SER A 357 -10.11 2.33 3.30
CA SER A 357 -10.63 1.40 2.27
C SER A 357 -12.15 1.46 2.15
N LEU A 358 -12.85 1.62 3.27
CA LEU A 358 -14.30 1.77 3.32
C LEU A 358 -14.79 3.19 3.02
N SER A 359 -13.89 4.14 2.82
CA SER A 359 -14.20 5.59 2.73
C SER A 359 -15.08 6.09 3.89
N ASN A 360 -14.92 5.49 5.07
CA ASN A 360 -15.72 5.81 6.26
C ASN A 360 -15.04 6.88 7.11
N LEU A 361 -15.28 8.13 6.76
CA LEU A 361 -14.69 9.30 7.42
C LEU A 361 -15.04 9.38 8.90
N GLU A 362 -16.29 9.05 9.27
CA GLU A 362 -16.78 9.16 10.66
C GLU A 362 -16.04 8.18 11.58
N ALA A 363 -15.94 6.90 11.20
CA ALA A 363 -15.17 5.92 11.95
C ALA A 363 -13.68 6.31 12.01
N GLY A 364 -13.13 6.83 10.91
CA GLY A 364 -11.76 7.33 10.86
C GLY A 364 -11.49 8.45 11.87
N ARG A 365 -12.42 9.42 12.00
CA ARG A 365 -12.32 10.51 12.99
C ARG A 365 -12.41 9.99 14.43
N GLN A 366 -13.24 8.99 14.69
CA GLN A 366 -13.33 8.38 16.02
C GLN A 366 -12.04 7.68 16.41
N ILE A 367 -11.44 6.90 15.49
CA ILE A 367 -10.16 6.24 15.72
C ILE A 367 -9.03 7.27 15.87
N HIS A 368 -9.03 8.36 15.09
CA HIS A 368 -8.11 9.47 15.26
C HIS A 368 -8.19 10.06 16.68
N ASN A 369 -9.39 10.33 17.18
CA ASN A 369 -9.58 10.83 18.53
C ASN A 369 -9.04 9.85 19.61
N HIS A 370 -9.20 8.54 19.41
CA HIS A 370 -8.63 7.55 20.31
C HIS A 370 -7.09 7.55 20.25
N ALA A 371 -6.50 7.67 19.06
CA ALA A 371 -5.06 7.77 18.89
C ALA A 371 -4.47 9.05 19.54
N VAL A 372 -5.20 10.20 19.47
CA VAL A 372 -4.83 11.44 20.17
C VAL A 372 -4.82 11.22 21.69
N LYS A 373 -5.88 10.62 22.24
CA LYS A 373 -5.97 10.34 23.69
C LYS A 373 -4.88 9.38 24.19
N SER A 374 -4.43 8.48 23.32
CA SER A 374 -3.34 7.54 23.62
C SER A 374 -1.94 8.15 23.42
N GLY A 375 -1.83 9.40 22.94
CA GLY A 375 -0.55 10.06 22.66
C GLY A 375 0.22 9.47 21.47
N LEU A 376 -0.43 8.65 20.61
CA LEU A 376 0.24 7.92 19.53
C LEU A 376 0.16 8.60 18.15
N VAL A 377 -0.48 9.77 18.05
CA VAL A 377 -0.63 10.50 16.78
C VAL A 377 0.71 10.96 16.20
N SER A 378 1.67 11.31 17.06
CA SER A 378 3.01 11.75 16.65
C SER A 378 3.90 10.61 16.15
N VAL A 379 3.47 9.36 16.30
CA VAL A 379 4.21 8.20 15.78
C VAL A 379 4.03 8.14 14.27
N ASN A 380 5.12 8.15 13.50
CA ASN A 380 5.11 8.25 12.04
C ASN A 380 4.17 7.26 11.35
N CYS A 381 4.08 5.99 11.80
CA CYS A 381 3.20 5.00 11.17
C CYS A 381 1.71 5.34 11.36
N VAL A 382 1.31 5.91 12.51
CA VAL A 382 -0.07 6.33 12.75
C VAL A 382 -0.38 7.60 11.96
N GLY A 383 0.52 8.59 11.97
CA GLY A 383 0.37 9.82 11.21
C GLY A 383 0.26 9.57 9.70
N ASN A 384 1.11 8.70 9.15
CA ASN A 384 1.04 8.32 7.73
C ASN A 384 -0.28 7.60 7.38
N SER A 385 -0.78 6.77 8.30
CA SER A 385 -2.07 6.09 8.13
C SER A 385 -3.25 7.06 8.23
N LEU A 386 -3.17 8.10 9.08
CA LEU A 386 -4.15 9.19 9.16
C LEU A 386 -4.20 9.99 7.86
N ILE A 387 -3.06 10.40 7.32
CA ILE A 387 -2.97 11.10 6.03
C ILE A 387 -3.66 10.27 4.94
N SER A 388 -3.29 8.99 4.82
CA SER A 388 -3.89 8.08 3.84
C SER A 388 -5.40 7.87 4.04
N MET A 389 -5.86 7.76 5.30
CA MET A 389 -7.27 7.59 5.64
C MET A 389 -8.09 8.81 5.22
N TYR A 390 -7.67 10.00 5.62
CA TYR A 390 -8.37 11.24 5.28
C TYR A 390 -8.38 11.50 3.77
N ALA A 391 -7.24 11.28 3.10
CA ALA A 391 -7.13 11.42 1.65
C ALA A 391 -8.08 10.46 0.90
N ARG A 392 -8.14 9.18 1.31
CA ARG A 392 -9.04 8.19 0.69
C ARG A 392 -10.52 8.45 0.98
N SER A 393 -10.81 9.08 2.11
CA SER A 393 -12.18 9.48 2.47
C SER A 393 -12.59 10.84 1.87
N GLY A 394 -11.79 11.42 0.98
CA GLY A 394 -12.09 12.68 0.28
C GLY A 394 -11.82 13.95 1.09
N SER A 395 -11.28 13.86 2.31
CA SER A 395 -11.00 15.01 3.18
C SER A 395 -9.52 15.42 3.10
N MET A 396 -9.11 16.07 2.00
CA MET A 396 -7.73 16.50 1.80
C MET A 396 -7.28 17.57 2.80
N GLU A 397 -8.20 18.42 3.26
CA GLU A 397 -7.90 19.43 4.28
C GLU A 397 -7.47 18.79 5.61
N ASP A 398 -8.21 17.76 6.08
CA ASP A 398 -7.83 17.02 7.28
C ASP A 398 -6.55 16.18 7.06
N ALA A 399 -6.33 15.66 5.86
CA ALA A 399 -5.09 14.97 5.50
C ALA A 399 -3.87 15.90 5.58
N GLN A 400 -4.00 17.14 5.09
CA GLN A 400 -2.95 18.14 5.19
C GLN A 400 -2.66 18.53 6.64
N LYS A 401 -3.70 18.76 7.46
CA LYS A 401 -3.54 19.01 8.90
C LYS A 401 -2.80 17.88 9.59
N ALA A 402 -3.16 16.62 9.28
CA ALA A 402 -2.47 15.45 9.83
C ALA A 402 -0.99 15.39 9.40
N PHE A 403 -0.68 15.78 8.16
CA PHE A 403 0.70 15.88 7.68
C PHE A 403 1.50 17.00 8.39
N GLU A 404 0.88 18.13 8.66
CA GLU A 404 1.53 19.27 9.35
C GLU A 404 1.87 18.97 10.81
N ILE A 405 1.02 18.20 11.51
CA ILE A 405 1.20 17.80 12.91
C ILE A 405 2.39 16.84 13.10
N LEU A 406 2.81 16.10 12.07
CA LEU A 406 3.97 15.21 12.18
C LEU A 406 5.25 15.99 12.47
N LEU A 407 5.91 15.64 13.58
CA LEU A 407 7.17 16.24 14.02
C LEU A 407 8.31 15.97 13.03
N GLU A 408 8.43 14.72 12.60
CA GLU A 408 9.41 14.28 11.62
C GLU A 408 8.69 13.75 10.38
N LYS A 409 8.89 14.41 9.26
CA LYS A 409 8.33 14.02 7.98
C LYS A 409 9.33 13.17 7.21
N ASN A 410 9.02 11.89 7.04
CA ASN A 410 9.84 10.98 6.25
C ASN A 410 9.29 10.83 4.83
N LEU A 411 10.01 10.12 3.96
CA LEU A 411 9.60 9.87 2.58
C LEU A 411 8.19 9.23 2.48
N ILE A 412 7.82 8.35 3.43
CA ILE A 412 6.48 7.72 3.46
C ILE A 412 5.39 8.77 3.71
N SER A 413 5.66 9.77 4.58
CA SER A 413 4.73 10.87 4.85
C SER A 413 4.47 11.71 3.60
N TYR A 414 5.54 12.05 2.87
CA TYR A 414 5.44 12.79 1.62
C TYR A 414 4.72 11.97 0.53
N ASN A 415 5.05 10.69 0.40
CA ASN A 415 4.37 9.80 -0.55
C ASN A 415 2.87 9.69 -0.25
N ALA A 416 2.49 9.60 1.04
CA ALA A 416 1.09 9.51 1.44
C ALA A 416 0.29 10.77 1.06
N ILE A 417 0.83 11.96 1.28
CA ILE A 417 0.14 13.21 0.95
C ILE A 417 0.11 13.48 -0.55
N VAL A 418 1.19 13.17 -1.28
CA VAL A 418 1.25 13.27 -2.75
C VAL A 418 0.22 12.34 -3.40
N ASP A 419 0.17 11.06 -2.98
CA ASP A 419 -0.85 10.09 -3.45
C ASP A 419 -2.27 10.58 -3.12
N GLY A 420 -2.44 11.20 -1.94
CA GLY A 420 -3.70 11.82 -1.53
C GLY A 420 -4.15 12.92 -2.50
N TYR A 421 -3.29 13.85 -2.85
CA TYR A 421 -3.61 14.90 -3.81
C TYR A 421 -3.95 14.33 -5.20
N VAL A 422 -3.19 13.33 -5.65
CA VAL A 422 -3.43 12.66 -6.94
C VAL A 422 -4.82 12.01 -6.99
N LYS A 423 -5.20 11.30 -5.93
CA LYS A 423 -6.51 10.61 -5.85
C LYS A 423 -7.70 11.56 -5.73
N ASN A 424 -7.51 12.72 -5.13
CA ASN A 424 -8.55 13.74 -4.98
C ASN A 424 -8.55 14.78 -6.10
N THR A 425 -7.97 14.45 -7.26
CA THR A 425 -7.95 15.30 -8.47
C THR A 425 -7.23 16.65 -8.32
N SER A 426 -6.50 16.86 -7.23
CA SER A 426 -5.67 18.05 -6.96
C SER A 426 -4.24 17.85 -7.44
N SER A 427 -4.09 17.43 -8.70
CA SER A 427 -2.79 17.03 -9.25
C SER A 427 -1.74 18.16 -9.26
N ASP A 428 -2.15 19.42 -9.38
CA ASP A 428 -1.22 20.57 -9.31
C ASP A 428 -0.61 20.70 -7.90
N ASP A 429 -1.39 20.42 -6.85
CA ASP A 429 -0.87 20.47 -5.48
C ASP A 429 0.07 19.30 -5.19
N ALA A 430 -0.13 18.16 -5.85
CA ALA A 430 0.83 17.06 -5.83
C ALA A 430 2.21 17.46 -6.37
N PHE A 431 2.27 18.19 -7.50
CA PHE A 431 3.51 18.71 -8.06
C PHE A 431 4.15 19.79 -7.17
N LYS A 432 3.36 20.68 -6.56
CA LYS A 432 3.87 21.66 -5.60
C LYS A 432 4.49 20.98 -4.38
N MET A 433 3.82 19.91 -3.86
CA MET A 433 4.35 19.16 -2.75
C MET A 433 5.64 18.42 -3.09
N PHE A 434 5.76 17.91 -4.32
CA PHE A 434 6.98 17.27 -4.80
C PHE A 434 8.18 18.24 -4.80
N ASN A 435 8.01 19.48 -5.27
CA ASN A 435 9.08 20.48 -5.23
C ASN A 435 9.56 20.73 -3.78
N LYS A 436 8.64 20.72 -2.79
CA LYS A 436 9.02 20.82 -1.37
C LYS A 436 9.83 19.58 -0.90
N VAL A 437 9.52 18.39 -1.41
CA VAL A 437 10.28 17.17 -1.08
C VAL A 437 11.73 17.30 -1.54
N GLU A 438 11.97 17.78 -2.75
CA GLU A 438 13.33 17.97 -3.27
C GLU A 438 14.14 18.97 -2.43
N GLU A 439 13.51 20.01 -1.88
CA GLU A 439 14.16 20.99 -0.99
C GLU A 439 14.59 20.39 0.36
N THR A 440 13.91 19.34 0.84
CA THR A 440 14.14 18.76 2.18
C THR A 440 15.24 17.71 2.27
N GLN A 441 15.90 17.32 1.18
CA GLN A 441 16.92 16.27 1.12
C GLN A 441 16.45 14.88 1.59
N THR A 442 15.14 14.66 1.75
CA THR A 442 14.58 13.35 2.18
C THR A 442 14.70 12.26 1.12
N GLY A 443 15.15 12.63 -0.09
CA GLY A 443 15.24 11.74 -1.24
C GLY A 443 13.87 11.52 -1.91
N VAL A 444 13.90 10.89 -3.08
CA VAL A 444 12.71 10.54 -3.88
C VAL A 444 12.83 9.08 -4.29
N ASP A 445 11.72 8.35 -4.23
CA ASP A 445 11.71 6.93 -4.58
C ASP A 445 10.80 6.62 -5.79
N SER A 446 10.76 5.35 -6.15
CA SER A 446 9.92 4.87 -7.24
C SER A 446 8.42 5.08 -7.01
N PHE A 447 7.97 5.17 -5.76
CA PHE A 447 6.57 5.46 -5.43
C PHE A 447 6.20 6.91 -5.69
N THR A 448 7.06 7.85 -5.27
CA THR A 448 6.87 9.29 -5.52
C THR A 448 6.70 9.55 -7.01
N PHE A 449 7.64 9.05 -7.83
CA PHE A 449 7.56 9.21 -9.28
C PHE A 449 6.33 8.53 -9.89
N ALA A 450 5.98 7.32 -9.45
CA ALA A 450 4.79 6.62 -9.96
C ALA A 450 3.49 7.41 -9.68
N SER A 451 3.35 8.03 -8.50
CA SER A 451 2.21 8.87 -8.15
C SER A 451 2.16 10.15 -9.00
N LEU A 452 3.30 10.82 -9.20
CA LEU A 452 3.38 12.02 -10.03
C LEU A 452 3.13 11.75 -11.52
N LEU A 453 3.62 10.64 -12.04
CA LEU A 453 3.32 10.19 -13.40
C LEU A 453 1.82 9.87 -13.56
N SER A 454 1.19 9.31 -12.52
CA SER A 454 -0.27 9.11 -12.50
C SER A 454 -1.03 10.45 -12.48
N ALA A 455 -0.53 11.45 -11.75
CA ALA A 455 -1.06 12.82 -11.76
C ALA A 455 -0.98 13.45 -13.15
N ALA A 456 0.19 13.39 -13.81
CA ALA A 456 0.39 13.86 -15.17
C ALA A 456 -0.57 13.17 -16.16
N ALA A 457 -0.76 11.84 -16.02
CA ALA A 457 -1.68 11.05 -16.83
C ALA A 457 -3.15 11.46 -16.65
N SER A 458 -3.56 11.81 -15.44
CA SER A 458 -4.94 12.24 -15.15
C SER A 458 -5.24 13.65 -15.71
N LEU A 459 -4.28 14.56 -15.62
CA LEU A 459 -4.38 15.88 -16.23
C LEU A 459 -4.27 15.85 -17.77
N GLY A 460 -3.66 14.79 -18.33
CA GLY A 460 -3.23 14.78 -19.72
C GLY A 460 -2.02 15.69 -20.00
N ALA A 461 -1.25 15.97 -18.94
CA ALA A 461 -0.14 16.93 -18.95
C ALA A 461 1.16 16.25 -19.41
N VAL A 462 1.37 16.22 -20.74
CA VAL A 462 2.56 15.58 -21.35
C VAL A 462 3.83 16.29 -20.89
N GLY A 463 3.86 17.64 -20.86
CA GLY A 463 5.04 18.41 -20.48
C GLY A 463 5.50 18.12 -19.06
N LYS A 464 4.57 18.06 -18.09
CA LYS A 464 4.87 17.65 -16.71
C LYS A 464 5.35 16.20 -16.66
N GLY A 465 4.76 15.31 -17.48
CA GLY A 465 5.19 13.91 -17.59
C GLY A 465 6.60 13.77 -18.12
N GLU A 466 6.98 14.52 -19.15
CA GLU A 466 8.35 14.56 -19.70
C GLU A 466 9.36 15.14 -18.69
N GLU A 467 8.97 16.16 -17.94
CA GLU A 467 9.79 16.72 -16.86
C GLU A 467 10.06 15.64 -15.78
N MET A 468 9.03 14.93 -15.32
CA MET A 468 9.20 13.85 -14.36
C MET A 468 10.05 12.71 -14.92
N HIS A 469 9.88 12.36 -16.20
CA HIS A 469 10.73 11.38 -16.87
C HIS A 469 12.22 11.81 -16.87
N ALA A 470 12.51 13.05 -17.17
CA ALA A 470 13.88 13.57 -17.13
C ALA A 470 14.48 13.54 -15.70
N ARG A 471 13.68 13.90 -14.68
CA ARG A 471 14.12 13.86 -13.27
C ARG A 471 14.38 12.44 -12.78
N LEU A 472 13.53 11.49 -13.12
CA LEU A 472 13.72 10.07 -12.73
C LEU A 472 14.96 9.42 -13.40
N VAL A 473 15.27 9.83 -14.65
CA VAL A 473 16.52 9.40 -15.32
C VAL A 473 17.74 9.94 -14.56
N LYS A 474 17.71 11.21 -14.14
CA LYS A 474 18.78 11.79 -13.30
C LYS A 474 18.91 11.08 -11.94
N ALA A 475 17.80 10.60 -11.39
CA ALA A 475 17.79 9.83 -10.14
C ALA A 475 18.22 8.36 -10.32
N GLY A 476 18.51 7.90 -11.54
CA GLY A 476 18.90 6.52 -11.83
C GLY A 476 17.78 5.48 -11.68
N LEU A 477 16.52 5.91 -11.76
CA LEU A 477 15.33 5.05 -11.57
C LEU A 477 14.69 4.60 -12.89
N ASP A 478 15.31 4.91 -14.02
CA ASP A 478 14.83 4.60 -15.37
C ASP A 478 14.77 3.11 -15.71
N SER A 479 15.48 2.28 -14.96
CA SER A 479 15.42 0.81 -15.04
C SER A 479 14.44 0.16 -14.06
N ASN A 480 13.83 0.92 -13.17
CA ASN A 480 12.87 0.39 -12.20
C ASN A 480 11.57 0.00 -12.89
N GLN A 481 11.18 -1.27 -12.80
CA GLN A 481 10.01 -1.85 -13.48
C GLN A 481 8.69 -1.12 -13.16
N ARG A 482 8.48 -0.72 -11.89
CA ARG A 482 7.29 0.04 -11.48
C ARG A 482 7.22 1.40 -12.16
N VAL A 483 8.33 2.11 -12.18
CA VAL A 483 8.45 3.44 -12.80
C VAL A 483 8.24 3.35 -14.31
N CYS A 484 8.84 2.37 -14.98
CA CYS A 484 8.63 2.11 -16.40
C CYS A 484 7.16 1.83 -16.72
N ASN A 485 6.48 1.01 -15.92
CA ASN A 485 5.04 0.75 -16.09
C ASN A 485 4.19 2.03 -15.94
N SER A 486 4.55 2.90 -14.98
CA SER A 486 3.91 4.20 -14.79
C SER A 486 4.18 5.16 -15.95
N LEU A 487 5.40 5.16 -16.51
CA LEU A 487 5.74 5.94 -17.71
C LEU A 487 4.95 5.49 -18.94
N ILE A 488 4.85 4.17 -19.18
CA ILE A 488 4.04 3.61 -20.28
C ILE A 488 2.59 4.06 -20.12
N SER A 489 2.02 3.93 -18.93
CA SER A 489 0.65 4.37 -18.63
C SER A 489 0.49 5.89 -18.82
N MET A 490 1.44 6.69 -18.34
CA MET A 490 1.41 8.15 -18.46
C MET A 490 1.43 8.59 -19.93
N TYR A 491 2.41 8.15 -20.71
CA TYR A 491 2.49 8.51 -22.13
C TYR A 491 1.28 8.04 -22.91
N SER A 492 0.81 6.80 -22.70
CA SER A 492 -0.39 6.27 -23.33
C SER A 492 -1.63 7.11 -23.00
N ARG A 493 -1.80 7.54 -21.75
CA ARG A 493 -2.96 8.33 -21.30
C ARG A 493 -2.87 9.81 -21.67
N CYS A 494 -1.67 10.31 -21.93
CA CYS A 494 -1.44 11.66 -22.43
C CYS A 494 -1.49 11.77 -23.98
N GLY A 495 -1.74 10.66 -24.68
CA GLY A 495 -1.90 10.68 -26.14
C GLY A 495 -0.58 10.58 -26.91
N ASP A 496 0.48 10.02 -26.31
CA ASP A 496 1.77 9.75 -26.96
C ASP A 496 2.13 8.27 -26.87
N ILE A 497 1.46 7.47 -27.70
CA ILE A 497 1.68 6.01 -27.72
C ILE A 497 3.07 5.62 -28.23
N GLU A 498 3.70 6.46 -29.06
CA GLU A 498 5.04 6.19 -29.55
C GLU A 498 6.08 6.32 -28.45
N ALA A 499 5.97 7.34 -27.58
CA ALA A 499 6.83 7.46 -26.42
C ALA A 499 6.62 6.28 -25.43
N ALA A 500 5.36 5.86 -25.23
CA ALA A 500 5.05 4.68 -24.42
C ALA A 500 5.72 3.41 -24.98
N ALA A 501 5.67 3.21 -26.30
CA ALA A 501 6.30 2.08 -26.97
C ALA A 501 7.84 2.12 -26.81
N ARG A 502 8.47 3.31 -26.98
CA ARG A 502 9.91 3.46 -26.75
C ARG A 502 10.34 3.10 -25.33
N VAL A 503 9.56 3.48 -24.32
CA VAL A 503 9.81 3.08 -22.92
C VAL A 503 9.70 1.57 -22.77
N PHE A 504 8.63 0.97 -23.29
CA PHE A 504 8.39 -0.47 -23.23
C PHE A 504 9.51 -1.26 -23.91
N ASP A 505 9.98 -0.83 -25.09
CA ASP A 505 11.00 -1.54 -25.84
C ASP A 505 12.39 -1.47 -25.17
N LYS A 506 12.67 -0.41 -24.39
CA LYS A 506 13.90 -0.26 -23.60
C LYS A 506 13.93 -1.12 -22.33
N MET A 507 12.78 -1.62 -21.85
CA MET A 507 12.74 -2.45 -20.64
C MET A 507 13.47 -3.77 -20.85
N LYS A 508 14.38 -4.11 -19.93
CA LYS A 508 15.10 -5.40 -19.92
C LYS A 508 14.19 -6.55 -19.51
N GLU A 509 13.40 -6.34 -18.47
CA GLU A 509 12.45 -7.31 -17.94
C GLU A 509 11.04 -6.76 -18.05
N ARG A 510 10.10 -7.58 -18.52
CA ARG A 510 8.72 -7.23 -18.75
C ARG A 510 7.81 -8.20 -18.03
N ASN A 511 7.05 -7.72 -17.05
CA ASN A 511 6.06 -8.53 -16.36
C ASN A 511 4.66 -8.37 -16.98
N VAL A 512 3.68 -9.09 -16.44
CA VAL A 512 2.28 -9.01 -16.91
C VAL A 512 1.74 -7.57 -16.94
N ILE A 513 2.14 -6.72 -15.97
CA ILE A 513 1.70 -5.32 -15.89
C ILE A 513 2.28 -4.51 -17.05
N SER A 514 3.56 -4.70 -17.39
CA SER A 514 4.22 -4.01 -18.51
C SER A 514 3.52 -4.32 -19.83
N TRP A 515 3.27 -5.60 -20.11
CA TRP A 515 2.56 -6.05 -21.32
C TRP A 515 1.13 -5.52 -21.35
N THR A 516 0.39 -5.66 -20.25
CA THR A 516 -1.00 -5.17 -20.16
C THR A 516 -1.08 -3.66 -20.36
N SER A 517 -0.13 -2.90 -19.80
CA SER A 517 -0.12 -1.43 -19.95
C SER A 517 0.05 -0.98 -21.38
N ILE A 518 0.96 -1.59 -22.14
CA ILE A 518 1.17 -1.22 -23.55
C ILE A 518 0.03 -1.72 -24.46
N ILE A 519 -0.51 -2.92 -24.20
CA ILE A 519 -1.69 -3.44 -24.93
C ILE A 519 -2.89 -2.51 -24.71
N THR A 520 -3.15 -2.12 -23.46
CA THR A 520 -4.22 -1.15 -23.14
C THR A 520 -3.98 0.20 -23.80
N GLY A 521 -2.73 0.64 -23.88
CA GLY A 521 -2.33 1.87 -24.57
C GLY A 521 -2.75 1.79 -26.04
N TYR A 522 -2.31 0.79 -26.76
CA TYR A 522 -2.67 0.60 -28.19
C TYR A 522 -4.18 0.46 -28.40
N ALA A 523 -4.87 -0.30 -27.53
CA ALA A 523 -6.31 -0.47 -27.59
C ALA A 523 -7.06 0.86 -27.49
N LYS A 524 -6.69 1.70 -26.52
CA LYS A 524 -7.29 3.03 -26.34
C LYS A 524 -6.99 4.00 -27.48
N HIS A 525 -5.87 3.85 -28.17
CA HIS A 525 -5.52 4.65 -29.33
C HIS A 525 -6.15 4.14 -30.65
N GLY A 526 -7.00 3.10 -30.59
CA GLY A 526 -7.64 2.50 -31.75
C GLY A 526 -6.69 1.69 -32.65
N LEU A 527 -5.50 1.36 -32.16
CA LEU A 527 -4.46 0.60 -32.86
C LEU A 527 -4.58 -0.90 -32.53
N ALA A 528 -5.73 -1.49 -32.92
CA ALA A 528 -6.07 -2.88 -32.56
C ALA A 528 -5.02 -3.89 -33.04
N LYS A 529 -4.52 -3.76 -34.28
CA LYS A 529 -3.48 -4.66 -34.82
C LYS A 529 -2.25 -4.68 -33.92
N SER A 530 -1.73 -3.50 -33.55
CA SER A 530 -0.56 -3.39 -32.68
C SER A 530 -0.84 -3.93 -31.27
N ALA A 531 -2.07 -3.76 -30.75
CA ALA A 531 -2.48 -4.33 -29.48
C ALA A 531 -2.45 -5.87 -29.51
N LEU A 532 -3.01 -6.48 -30.57
CA LEU A 532 -3.03 -7.95 -30.76
C LEU A 532 -1.62 -8.50 -31.02
N GLU A 533 -0.80 -7.82 -31.81
CA GLU A 533 0.60 -8.18 -32.01
C GLU A 533 1.40 -8.20 -30.71
N LYS A 534 1.18 -7.21 -29.82
CA LYS A 534 1.82 -7.19 -28.51
C LYS A 534 1.27 -8.27 -27.57
N PHE A 535 -0.01 -8.63 -27.69
CA PHE A 535 -0.57 -9.77 -26.97
C PHE A 535 0.05 -11.10 -27.41
N ASP A 536 0.21 -11.32 -28.73
CA ASP A 536 0.90 -12.49 -29.26
C ASP A 536 2.37 -12.55 -28.81
N GLN A 537 3.05 -11.40 -28.79
CA GLN A 537 4.43 -11.31 -28.28
C GLN A 537 4.50 -11.65 -26.78
N MET A 538 3.53 -11.22 -25.98
CA MET A 538 3.42 -11.58 -24.55
C MET A 538 3.33 -13.10 -24.38
N LEU A 539 2.45 -13.76 -25.14
CA LEU A 539 2.30 -15.22 -25.10
C LEU A 539 3.58 -15.95 -25.52
N LYS A 540 4.22 -15.49 -26.62
CA LYS A 540 5.52 -16.05 -27.09
C LYS A 540 6.64 -15.86 -26.06
N ALA A 541 6.60 -14.79 -25.27
CA ALA A 541 7.53 -14.54 -24.17
C ALA A 541 7.26 -15.41 -22.92
N GLY A 542 6.25 -16.26 -22.94
CA GLY A 542 5.87 -17.14 -21.84
C GLY A 542 5.19 -16.41 -20.66
N VAL A 543 4.79 -15.14 -20.84
CA VAL A 543 4.12 -14.38 -19.80
C VAL A 543 2.62 -14.68 -19.87
N LYS A 544 2.07 -15.23 -18.79
CA LYS A 544 0.64 -15.57 -18.72
C LYS A 544 -0.22 -14.30 -18.66
N PRO A 545 -1.23 -14.15 -19.51
CA PRO A 545 -2.18 -13.04 -19.44
C PRO A 545 -3.04 -13.15 -18.17
N ASN A 546 -3.56 -12.03 -17.73
CA ASN A 546 -4.54 -11.95 -16.65
C ASN A 546 -5.87 -11.38 -17.14
N GLU A 547 -6.84 -11.25 -16.23
CA GLU A 547 -8.16 -10.69 -16.50
C GLU A 547 -8.08 -9.31 -17.19
N VAL A 548 -7.23 -8.41 -16.68
CA VAL A 548 -7.08 -7.05 -17.22
C VAL A 548 -6.48 -7.07 -18.63
N THR A 549 -5.60 -8.02 -18.93
CA THR A 549 -5.05 -8.20 -20.29
C THR A 549 -6.16 -8.53 -21.29
N TYR A 550 -7.08 -9.42 -20.90
CA TYR A 550 -8.22 -9.78 -21.78
C TYR A 550 -9.22 -8.63 -21.96
N ILE A 551 -9.48 -7.82 -20.94
CA ILE A 551 -10.27 -6.60 -21.09
C ILE A 551 -9.64 -5.68 -22.16
N ALA A 552 -8.31 -5.51 -22.13
CA ALA A 552 -7.61 -4.68 -23.11
C ALA A 552 -7.70 -5.26 -24.54
N VAL A 553 -7.54 -6.58 -24.71
CA VAL A 553 -7.66 -7.28 -26.00
C VAL A 553 -9.06 -7.18 -26.56
N LEU A 554 -10.09 -7.45 -25.75
CA LEU A 554 -11.49 -7.37 -26.15
C LEU A 554 -11.89 -5.93 -26.50
N SER A 555 -11.44 -4.94 -25.73
CA SER A 555 -11.65 -3.52 -26.05
C SER A 555 -10.97 -3.12 -27.36
N ALA A 556 -9.78 -3.64 -27.67
CA ALA A 556 -9.11 -3.39 -28.94
C ALA A 556 -9.95 -3.92 -30.11
N CYS A 557 -10.50 -5.14 -30.01
CA CYS A 557 -11.39 -5.71 -31.00
C CYS A 557 -12.69 -4.90 -31.13
N SER A 558 -13.28 -4.46 -30.01
CA SER A 558 -14.50 -3.66 -30.01
C SER A 558 -14.32 -2.32 -30.72
N HIS A 559 -13.21 -1.62 -30.49
CA HIS A 559 -12.94 -0.29 -31.03
C HIS A 559 -12.78 -0.28 -32.55
N VAL A 560 -12.50 -1.41 -33.20
CA VAL A 560 -12.26 -1.55 -34.64
C VAL A 560 -13.31 -2.44 -35.32
N GLY A 561 -14.19 -3.08 -34.53
CA GLY A 561 -15.27 -3.95 -35.07
C GLY A 561 -14.81 -5.35 -35.47
N MET A 562 -13.74 -5.88 -34.87
CA MET A 562 -13.23 -7.23 -35.15
C MET A 562 -14.03 -8.27 -34.36
N VAL A 563 -15.30 -8.55 -34.80
CA VAL A 563 -16.25 -9.36 -34.02
C VAL A 563 -15.76 -10.79 -33.86
N ASP A 564 -15.37 -11.45 -34.95
CA ASP A 564 -14.98 -12.87 -34.91
C ASP A 564 -13.72 -13.08 -34.05
N GLU A 565 -12.73 -12.17 -34.18
CA GLU A 565 -11.48 -12.20 -33.40
C GLU A 565 -11.76 -11.97 -31.92
N GLY A 566 -12.64 -11.00 -31.60
CA GLY A 566 -13.03 -10.72 -30.22
C GLY A 566 -13.72 -11.92 -29.54
N LEU A 567 -14.66 -12.56 -30.22
CA LEU A 567 -15.33 -13.77 -29.74
C LEU A 567 -14.36 -14.94 -29.57
N LYS A 568 -13.38 -15.10 -30.48
CA LYS A 568 -12.31 -16.09 -30.36
C LYS A 568 -11.47 -15.84 -29.11
N HIS A 569 -11.03 -14.61 -28.88
CA HIS A 569 -10.27 -14.28 -27.68
C HIS A 569 -11.07 -14.46 -26.40
N PHE A 570 -12.36 -14.12 -26.41
CA PHE A 570 -13.24 -14.37 -25.26
C PHE A 570 -13.33 -15.87 -24.93
N SER A 571 -13.45 -16.72 -25.93
CA SER A 571 -13.49 -18.19 -25.75
C SER A 571 -12.16 -18.74 -25.26
N SER A 572 -11.01 -18.24 -25.79
CA SER A 572 -9.67 -18.68 -25.42
C SER A 572 -9.31 -18.33 -23.97
N MET A 573 -9.91 -17.30 -23.41
CA MET A 573 -9.73 -16.87 -22.04
C MET A 573 -9.93 -18.01 -21.02
N TYR A 574 -11.04 -18.76 -21.18
CA TYR A 574 -11.32 -19.92 -20.32
C TYR A 574 -10.67 -21.21 -20.81
N SER A 575 -10.76 -21.49 -22.12
CA SER A 575 -10.30 -22.77 -22.69
C SER A 575 -8.78 -22.95 -22.56
N GLU A 576 -7.99 -21.92 -22.87
CA GLU A 576 -6.54 -21.99 -22.91
C GLU A 576 -5.86 -21.51 -21.61
N HIS A 577 -6.39 -20.42 -21.04
CA HIS A 577 -5.72 -19.76 -19.89
C HIS A 577 -6.40 -19.98 -18.54
N LYS A 578 -7.54 -20.67 -18.49
CA LYS A 578 -8.33 -20.99 -17.27
C LYS A 578 -8.75 -19.75 -16.48
N ILE A 579 -8.94 -18.63 -17.17
CA ILE A 579 -9.41 -17.39 -16.56
C ILE A 579 -10.95 -17.35 -16.69
N THR A 580 -11.64 -17.27 -15.56
CA THR A 580 -13.11 -17.17 -15.55
C THR A 580 -13.54 -15.76 -15.94
N PRO A 581 -14.41 -15.58 -16.97
CA PRO A 581 -14.90 -14.28 -17.35
C PRO A 581 -15.67 -13.59 -16.22
N LYS A 582 -15.38 -12.30 -16.00
CA LYS A 582 -16.11 -11.38 -15.11
C LYS A 582 -17.03 -10.46 -15.92
N MET A 583 -17.86 -9.67 -15.21
CA MET A 583 -18.83 -8.78 -15.86
C MET A 583 -18.20 -7.81 -16.85
N GLU A 584 -17.00 -7.31 -16.57
CA GLU A 584 -16.28 -6.42 -17.47
C GLU A 584 -15.94 -7.07 -18.81
N HIS A 585 -15.65 -8.37 -18.83
CA HIS A 585 -15.37 -9.10 -20.08
C HIS A 585 -16.65 -9.29 -20.89
N TYR A 586 -17.78 -9.63 -20.23
CA TYR A 586 -19.09 -9.70 -20.89
C TYR A 586 -19.50 -8.34 -21.45
N ALA A 587 -19.30 -7.25 -20.70
CA ALA A 587 -19.54 -5.90 -21.17
C ALA A 587 -18.71 -5.54 -22.42
N CYS A 588 -17.43 -5.96 -22.49
CA CYS A 588 -16.61 -5.76 -23.69
C CYS A 588 -17.15 -6.50 -24.92
N VAL A 589 -17.68 -7.72 -24.74
CA VAL A 589 -18.31 -8.47 -25.85
C VAL A 589 -19.64 -7.84 -26.29
N VAL A 590 -20.43 -7.37 -25.31
CA VAL A 590 -21.68 -6.64 -25.62
C VAL A 590 -21.39 -5.32 -26.34
N ASP A 591 -20.31 -4.59 -25.96
CA ASP A 591 -19.86 -3.39 -26.67
C ASP A 591 -19.42 -3.71 -28.10
N LEU A 592 -18.70 -4.83 -28.30
CA LEU A 592 -18.28 -5.31 -29.63
C LEU A 592 -19.46 -5.61 -30.53
N LEU A 593 -20.44 -6.38 -30.07
CA LEU A 593 -21.64 -6.72 -30.78
C LEU A 593 -22.54 -5.50 -31.02
N GLY A 594 -22.66 -4.66 -29.98
CA GLY A 594 -23.44 -3.42 -30.04
C GLY A 594 -22.92 -2.44 -31.08
N ARG A 595 -21.61 -2.17 -31.08
CA ARG A 595 -20.97 -1.29 -32.08
C ARG A 595 -21.06 -1.83 -33.51
N SER A 596 -21.02 -3.14 -33.69
CA SER A 596 -21.21 -3.76 -35.02
C SER A 596 -22.65 -3.70 -35.51
N GLY A 597 -23.58 -3.14 -34.73
CA GLY A 597 -25.02 -3.08 -35.07
C GLY A 597 -25.78 -4.38 -34.82
N SER A 598 -25.13 -5.42 -34.31
CA SER A 598 -25.74 -6.73 -34.07
C SER A 598 -26.44 -6.76 -32.70
N LEU A 599 -27.44 -5.86 -32.51
CA LEU A 599 -28.13 -5.67 -31.23
C LEU A 599 -28.85 -6.93 -30.74
N GLU A 600 -29.49 -7.70 -31.67
CA GLU A 600 -30.16 -8.95 -31.33
C GLU A 600 -29.17 -9.99 -30.80
N LYS A 601 -28.02 -10.16 -31.46
CA LYS A 601 -26.95 -11.05 -30.96
C LYS A 601 -26.39 -10.61 -29.60
N ALA A 602 -26.38 -9.33 -29.34
CA ALA A 602 -25.96 -8.81 -28.03
C ALA A 602 -26.95 -9.19 -26.92
N VAL A 603 -28.26 -9.17 -27.21
CA VAL A 603 -29.32 -9.64 -26.32
C VAL A 603 -29.20 -11.14 -26.07
N ASP A 604 -29.13 -11.95 -27.15
CA ASP A 604 -28.95 -13.41 -27.07
C ASP A 604 -27.71 -13.77 -26.25
N PHE A 605 -26.62 -13.00 -26.43
CA PHE A 605 -25.39 -13.20 -25.67
C PHE A 605 -25.62 -12.92 -24.18
N ILE A 606 -26.32 -11.83 -23.81
CA ILE A 606 -26.65 -11.50 -22.41
C ILE A 606 -27.51 -12.60 -21.77
N GLU A 607 -28.50 -13.13 -22.50
CA GLU A 607 -29.39 -14.21 -22.04
C GLU A 607 -28.62 -15.52 -21.81
N SER A 608 -27.57 -15.77 -22.62
CA SER A 608 -26.72 -16.95 -22.51
C SER A 608 -25.66 -16.88 -21.38
N MET A 609 -25.52 -15.73 -20.69
CA MET A 609 -24.53 -15.58 -19.66
C MET A 609 -24.83 -16.48 -18.44
N PRO A 610 -23.80 -17.11 -17.83
CA PRO A 610 -23.97 -17.92 -16.62
C PRO A 610 -24.27 -17.09 -15.36
N LEU A 611 -24.12 -15.78 -15.45
CA LEU A 611 -24.31 -14.79 -14.38
C LEU A 611 -25.40 -13.80 -14.80
N LYS A 612 -26.22 -13.33 -13.86
CA LYS A 612 -27.19 -12.27 -14.15
C LYS A 612 -26.44 -10.99 -14.54
N ALA A 613 -26.77 -10.41 -15.69
CA ALA A 613 -26.16 -9.18 -16.18
C ALA A 613 -26.38 -8.03 -15.20
N ASP A 614 -25.30 -7.30 -14.90
CA ASP A 614 -25.32 -6.13 -14.04
C ASP A 614 -25.63 -4.82 -14.80
N ALA A 615 -25.72 -3.71 -14.08
CA ALA A 615 -25.97 -2.40 -14.66
C ALA A 615 -24.91 -1.97 -15.69
N LEU A 616 -23.65 -2.46 -15.58
CA LEU A 616 -22.58 -2.16 -16.53
C LEU A 616 -22.89 -2.74 -17.93
N VAL A 617 -23.30 -3.99 -17.98
CA VAL A 617 -23.65 -4.70 -19.23
C VAL A 617 -24.85 -4.02 -19.92
N TRP A 618 -25.90 -3.75 -19.16
CA TRP A 618 -27.09 -3.08 -19.69
C TRP A 618 -26.83 -1.64 -20.13
N ARG A 619 -25.96 -0.90 -19.41
CA ARG A 619 -25.53 0.45 -19.80
C ARG A 619 -24.76 0.44 -21.11
N THR A 620 -23.95 -0.57 -21.34
CA THR A 620 -23.18 -0.75 -22.57
C THR A 620 -24.12 -0.98 -23.75
N LEU A 621 -25.12 -1.86 -23.58
CA LEU A 621 -26.14 -2.10 -24.60
C LEU A 621 -27.01 -0.87 -24.85
N LEU A 622 -27.39 -0.12 -23.82
CA LEU A 622 -28.12 1.14 -23.94
C LEU A 622 -27.36 2.18 -24.78
N GLY A 623 -26.03 2.25 -24.59
CA GLY A 623 -25.14 3.11 -25.40
C GLY A 623 -25.16 2.71 -26.89
N ALA A 624 -25.16 1.42 -27.17
CA ALA A 624 -25.29 0.91 -28.53
C ALA A 624 -26.69 1.21 -29.14
N CYS A 625 -27.75 1.05 -28.35
CA CYS A 625 -29.10 1.44 -28.74
C CYS A 625 -29.24 2.92 -29.13
N GLN A 626 -28.52 3.80 -28.40
CA GLN A 626 -28.47 5.21 -28.72
C GLN A 626 -27.81 5.47 -30.08
N VAL A 627 -26.72 4.78 -30.41
CA VAL A 627 -25.98 4.93 -31.66
C VAL A 627 -26.83 4.45 -32.84
N HIS A 628 -27.51 3.31 -32.67
CA HIS A 628 -28.32 2.70 -33.76
C HIS A 628 -29.79 3.14 -33.75
N GLY A 629 -30.19 4.00 -32.80
CA GLY A 629 -31.54 4.58 -32.73
C GLY A 629 -32.65 3.59 -32.36
N ASN A 630 -32.34 2.47 -31.68
CA ASN A 630 -33.32 1.47 -31.24
C ASN A 630 -33.95 1.89 -29.90
N THR A 631 -35.16 2.48 -29.99
CA THR A 631 -35.87 3.04 -28.80
C THR A 631 -36.50 1.98 -27.90
N GLU A 632 -36.97 0.87 -28.48
CA GLU A 632 -37.65 -0.18 -27.71
C GLU A 632 -36.66 -0.94 -26.82
N LEU A 633 -35.55 -1.40 -27.41
CA LEU A 633 -34.49 -2.06 -26.66
C LEU A 633 -33.82 -1.09 -25.68
N GLY A 634 -33.64 0.18 -26.09
CA GLY A 634 -33.09 1.20 -25.21
C GLY A 634 -33.95 1.45 -23.95
N LYS A 635 -35.28 1.42 -24.07
CA LYS A 635 -36.19 1.52 -22.93
C LYS A 635 -36.03 0.31 -22.00
N LEU A 636 -36.03 -0.91 -22.56
CA LEU A 636 -35.80 -2.14 -21.76
C LEU A 636 -34.47 -2.07 -20.99
N CYS A 637 -33.38 -1.68 -21.66
CA CYS A 637 -32.09 -1.54 -20.99
C CYS A 637 -32.11 -0.54 -19.82
N ALA A 638 -32.78 0.60 -20.01
CA ALA A 638 -32.90 1.61 -18.96
C ALA A 638 -33.72 1.11 -17.76
N GLU A 639 -34.80 0.35 -18.02
CA GLU A 639 -35.59 -0.30 -16.98
C GLU A 639 -34.74 -1.29 -16.16
N MET A 640 -33.97 -2.16 -16.84
CA MET A 640 -33.10 -3.13 -16.20
C MET A 640 -31.98 -2.46 -15.34
N ILE A 641 -31.47 -1.31 -15.77
CA ILE A 641 -30.48 -0.55 -15.00
C ILE A 641 -31.16 0.06 -13.76
N THR A 642 -32.31 0.71 -13.93
CA THR A 642 -33.00 1.39 -12.82
C THR A 642 -33.58 0.44 -11.78
N GLU A 643 -33.86 -0.80 -12.12
CA GLU A 643 -34.21 -1.86 -11.17
C GLU A 643 -33.02 -2.24 -10.25
N GLN A 644 -31.82 -2.24 -10.80
CA GLN A 644 -30.59 -2.61 -10.05
C GLN A 644 -29.97 -1.41 -9.33
N ASP A 645 -29.95 -0.26 -9.97
CA ASP A 645 -29.42 1.01 -9.45
C ASP A 645 -30.39 2.16 -9.78
N PRO A 646 -31.38 2.41 -8.90
CA PRO A 646 -32.39 3.45 -9.13
C PRO A 646 -31.82 4.88 -9.20
N ASP A 647 -30.61 5.10 -8.69
CA ASP A 647 -29.97 6.42 -8.62
C ASP A 647 -28.89 6.62 -9.68
N ASP A 648 -28.73 5.70 -10.64
CA ASP A 648 -27.80 5.85 -11.75
C ASP A 648 -28.25 6.91 -12.76
N PRO A 649 -27.62 8.09 -12.83
CA PRO A 649 -28.05 9.16 -13.73
C PRO A 649 -27.83 8.79 -15.22
N SER A 650 -26.91 7.85 -15.50
CA SER A 650 -26.53 7.49 -16.87
C SER A 650 -27.69 6.84 -17.64
N ALA A 651 -28.50 6.01 -16.98
CA ALA A 651 -29.68 5.38 -17.57
C ALA A 651 -30.67 6.42 -18.08
N TYR A 652 -30.99 7.41 -17.24
CA TYR A 652 -31.93 8.49 -17.59
C TYR A 652 -31.36 9.40 -18.69
N ILE A 653 -30.06 9.72 -18.62
CA ILE A 653 -29.41 10.60 -19.59
C ILE A 653 -29.39 9.93 -20.98
N LEU A 654 -28.97 8.68 -21.10
CA LEU A 654 -28.88 7.96 -22.35
C LEU A 654 -30.26 7.75 -22.97
N LEU A 655 -31.25 7.37 -22.16
CA LEU A 655 -32.62 7.22 -22.62
C LEU A 655 -33.25 8.56 -23.08
N SER A 656 -33.01 9.65 -22.33
CA SER A 656 -33.40 11.00 -22.71
C SER A 656 -32.79 11.42 -24.06
N ASN A 657 -31.50 11.14 -24.25
CA ASN A 657 -30.77 11.43 -25.47
C ASN A 657 -31.35 10.60 -26.67
N LEU A 658 -31.65 9.34 -26.41
CA LEU A 658 -32.25 8.45 -27.42
C LEU A 658 -33.65 8.95 -27.87
N TYR A 659 -34.50 9.39 -26.96
CA TYR A 659 -35.78 10.00 -27.30
C TYR A 659 -35.63 11.35 -28.00
N ALA A 660 -34.66 12.17 -27.60
CA ALA A 660 -34.38 13.45 -28.23
C ALA A 660 -33.94 13.27 -29.69
N SER A 661 -33.08 12.29 -30.00
CA SER A 661 -32.66 11.97 -31.39
C SER A 661 -33.79 11.49 -32.30
N LYS A 662 -34.90 11.06 -31.70
CA LYS A 662 -36.13 10.68 -32.45
C LYS A 662 -37.22 11.75 -32.40
N GLY A 663 -36.94 12.96 -31.90
CA GLY A 663 -37.88 14.06 -31.77
C GLY A 663 -39.01 13.83 -30.74
N GLN A 664 -38.89 12.85 -29.85
CA GLN A 664 -39.93 12.50 -28.86
C GLN A 664 -39.83 13.38 -27.61
N TRP A 665 -39.98 14.67 -27.77
CA TRP A 665 -39.74 15.69 -26.75
C TRP A 665 -40.58 15.54 -25.47
N GLU A 666 -41.86 15.10 -25.61
CA GLU A 666 -42.70 14.82 -24.43
C GLU A 666 -42.08 13.79 -23.48
N LYS A 667 -41.49 12.72 -24.04
CA LYS A 667 -40.83 11.70 -23.24
C LYS A 667 -39.53 12.23 -22.61
N VAL A 668 -38.78 13.07 -23.34
CA VAL A 668 -37.60 13.76 -22.84
C VAL A 668 -37.90 14.59 -21.59
N VAL A 669 -38.99 15.42 -21.68
CA VAL A 669 -39.45 16.25 -20.56
C VAL A 669 -39.81 15.41 -19.34
N LYS A 670 -40.52 14.29 -19.55
CA LYS A 670 -40.90 13.37 -18.47
C LYS A 670 -39.67 12.80 -17.74
N ILE A 671 -38.67 12.31 -18.51
CA ILE A 671 -37.46 11.74 -17.93
C ILE A 671 -36.66 12.81 -17.16
N ARG A 672 -36.47 13.99 -17.75
CA ARG A 672 -35.75 15.10 -17.09
C ARG A 672 -36.47 15.56 -15.81
N LYS A 673 -37.79 15.51 -15.78
CA LYS A 673 -38.57 15.78 -14.56
C LYS A 673 -38.27 14.73 -13.48
N THR A 674 -38.32 13.45 -13.83
CA THR A 674 -37.98 12.36 -12.90
C THR A 674 -36.54 12.50 -12.35
N MET A 675 -35.56 12.86 -13.20
CA MET A 675 -34.19 13.12 -12.75
C MET A 675 -34.11 14.25 -11.72
N LYS A 676 -34.86 15.33 -11.95
CA LYS A 676 -34.93 16.46 -11.03
C LYS A 676 -35.58 16.09 -9.70
N GLU A 677 -36.66 15.32 -9.71
CA GLU A 677 -37.35 14.81 -8.54
C GLU A 677 -36.45 13.91 -7.67
N LYS A 678 -35.56 13.15 -8.32
CA LYS A 678 -34.56 12.29 -7.66
C LYS A 678 -33.25 13.01 -7.32
N ASN A 679 -33.12 14.31 -7.58
CA ASN A 679 -31.87 15.08 -7.41
C ASN A 679 -30.65 14.49 -8.18
N LEU A 680 -30.91 13.83 -9.32
CA LEU A 680 -29.84 13.29 -10.16
C LEU A 680 -29.19 14.40 -10.99
N ILE A 681 -27.90 14.58 -10.84
CA ILE A 681 -27.15 15.65 -11.52
C ILE A 681 -26.49 15.12 -12.78
N LYS A 682 -26.70 15.81 -13.89
CA LYS A 682 -25.98 15.56 -15.14
C LYS A 682 -24.63 16.27 -15.08
N GLU A 683 -23.54 15.53 -15.30
CA GLU A 683 -22.22 16.12 -15.43
C GLU A 683 -22.13 17.01 -16.67
N ALA A 684 -21.62 18.24 -16.50
CA ALA A 684 -21.44 19.16 -17.61
C ALA A 684 -20.31 18.69 -18.54
N GLY A 685 -20.51 18.79 -19.85
CA GLY A 685 -19.48 18.50 -20.84
C GLY A 685 -18.34 19.50 -20.74
N CYS A 686 -17.15 19.02 -20.44
CA CYS A 686 -15.94 19.81 -20.29
C CYS A 686 -14.83 19.28 -21.17
N SER A 687 -14.12 20.18 -21.85
CA SER A 687 -12.88 19.87 -22.58
C SER A 687 -11.72 20.64 -21.96
N TRP A 688 -10.52 20.01 -21.89
CA TRP A 688 -9.34 20.70 -21.38
C TRP A 688 -8.11 20.40 -22.26
N ILE A 689 -7.16 21.34 -22.18
CA ILE A 689 -5.90 21.27 -22.90
C ILE A 689 -4.78 21.77 -22.01
N GLU A 690 -3.61 21.15 -22.07
CA GLU A 690 -2.39 21.68 -21.47
C GLU A 690 -1.71 22.66 -22.41
N ALA A 691 -1.56 23.89 -21.98
CA ALA A 691 -0.77 24.90 -22.66
C ALA A 691 -0.05 25.79 -21.61
N GLU A 692 1.15 26.26 -21.93
CA GLU A 692 1.93 27.13 -21.04
C GLU A 692 2.15 26.54 -19.63
N ASN A 693 2.30 25.20 -19.53
CA ASN A 693 2.42 24.42 -18.30
C ASN A 693 1.21 24.49 -17.35
N GLN A 694 0.05 24.90 -17.87
CA GLN A 694 -1.21 24.96 -17.13
C GLN A 694 -2.32 24.18 -17.86
N SER A 695 -3.28 23.69 -17.12
CA SER A 695 -4.47 23.03 -17.64
C SER A 695 -5.60 24.06 -17.80
N HIS A 696 -6.04 24.28 -19.03
CA HIS A 696 -7.13 25.20 -19.36
C HIS A 696 -8.40 24.40 -19.64
N LYS A 697 -9.48 24.65 -18.91
CA LYS A 697 -10.78 23.98 -19.04
C LYS A 697 -11.77 24.86 -19.78
N PHE A 698 -12.58 24.25 -20.66
CA PHE A 698 -13.59 24.93 -21.46
C PHE A 698 -14.93 24.17 -21.36
N TYR A 699 -15.98 24.95 -21.25
CA TYR A 699 -17.37 24.46 -21.32
C TYR A 699 -18.03 24.96 -22.60
N VAL A 700 -19.21 24.45 -22.93
CA VAL A 700 -19.98 24.96 -24.08
C VAL A 700 -20.32 26.42 -23.87
N GLY A 701 -19.99 27.29 -24.84
CA GLY A 701 -20.22 28.73 -24.74
C GLY A 701 -19.40 29.45 -23.66
N ASP A 702 -18.28 28.91 -23.25
CA ASP A 702 -17.44 29.49 -22.19
C ASP A 702 -16.88 30.86 -22.59
N THR A 703 -17.12 31.87 -21.73
CA THR A 703 -16.66 33.25 -21.90
C THR A 703 -15.78 33.74 -20.76
N PHE A 704 -15.42 32.87 -19.81
CA PHE A 704 -14.67 33.24 -18.59
C PHE A 704 -13.15 33.24 -18.76
N HIS A 705 -12.63 32.63 -19.86
CA HIS A 705 -11.20 32.54 -20.07
C HIS A 705 -10.55 33.93 -20.30
N PRO A 706 -9.39 34.28 -19.70
CA PRO A 706 -8.74 35.59 -19.88
C PRO A 706 -8.49 36.00 -21.32
N ARG A 707 -8.25 35.04 -22.23
CA ARG A 707 -7.99 35.26 -23.66
C ARG A 707 -9.22 34.99 -24.52
N VAL A 708 -10.43 35.15 -24.00
CA VAL A 708 -11.70 34.80 -24.67
C VAL A 708 -11.81 35.47 -26.06
N HIS A 709 -11.46 36.71 -26.19
CA HIS A 709 -11.56 37.44 -27.49
C HIS A 709 -10.65 36.83 -28.57
N GLU A 710 -9.42 36.47 -28.22
CA GLU A 710 -8.50 35.82 -29.14
C GLU A 710 -9.01 34.44 -29.55
N ILE A 711 -9.55 33.66 -28.58
CA ILE A 711 -10.07 32.32 -28.80
C ILE A 711 -11.27 32.37 -29.76
N TYR A 712 -12.25 33.21 -29.50
CA TYR A 712 -13.46 33.30 -30.35
C TYR A 712 -13.14 33.88 -31.73
N LYS A 713 -12.20 34.81 -31.83
CA LYS A 713 -11.73 35.32 -33.15
C LYS A 713 -11.09 34.20 -33.96
N GLU A 714 -10.24 33.34 -33.34
CA GLU A 714 -9.64 32.20 -34.04
C GLU A 714 -10.71 31.14 -34.35
N LEU A 715 -11.70 30.93 -33.48
CA LEU A 715 -12.80 29.98 -33.66
C LEU A 715 -13.66 30.39 -34.88
N ASP A 716 -14.03 31.69 -35.02
CA ASP A 716 -14.81 32.21 -36.16
C ASP A 716 -14.04 32.05 -37.47
N GLN A 717 -12.73 32.41 -37.45
CA GLN A 717 -11.86 32.17 -38.60
C GLN A 717 -11.77 30.70 -38.98
N LEU A 718 -11.62 29.82 -37.98
CA LEU A 718 -11.50 28.40 -38.13
C LEU A 718 -12.76 27.79 -38.77
N VAL A 719 -13.96 28.15 -38.25
CA VAL A 719 -15.25 27.71 -38.79
C VAL A 719 -15.44 28.18 -40.25
N THR A 720 -15.04 29.42 -40.53
CA THR A 720 -15.08 29.97 -41.90
C THR A 720 -14.18 29.17 -42.84
N ASP A 721 -12.98 28.83 -42.42
CA ASP A 721 -12.02 28.11 -43.26
C ASP A 721 -12.44 26.65 -43.48
N ILE A 722 -12.97 25.95 -42.47
CA ILE A 722 -13.44 24.58 -42.65
C ILE A 722 -14.73 24.51 -43.50
N LYS A 723 -15.64 25.49 -43.39
CA LYS A 723 -16.80 25.60 -44.26
C LYS A 723 -16.41 25.75 -45.73
N LYS A 724 -15.34 26.52 -46.05
CA LYS A 724 -14.80 26.60 -47.42
C LYS A 724 -14.25 25.26 -47.93
N LEU A 725 -13.80 24.37 -47.07
CA LEU A 725 -13.32 23.03 -47.40
C LEU A 725 -14.45 22.01 -47.50
N GLY A 726 -15.72 22.42 -47.31
CA GLY A 726 -16.89 21.56 -47.47
C GLY A 726 -17.46 21.00 -46.17
N TYR A 727 -17.04 21.50 -45.00
CA TYR A 727 -17.66 21.12 -43.72
C TYR A 727 -19.08 21.72 -43.63
N VAL A 728 -20.04 20.87 -43.32
CA VAL A 728 -21.45 21.23 -43.06
C VAL A 728 -21.73 20.79 -41.59
N PRO A 729 -22.18 21.71 -40.72
CA PRO A 729 -22.59 21.36 -39.37
C PRO A 729 -23.75 20.34 -39.38
N ASP A 730 -23.64 19.30 -38.59
CA ASP A 730 -24.67 18.28 -38.47
C ASP A 730 -25.52 18.56 -37.22
N THR A 731 -26.66 19.19 -37.44
CA THR A 731 -27.58 19.69 -36.41
C THR A 731 -28.32 18.57 -35.67
N ASP A 732 -28.30 17.32 -36.15
CA ASP A 732 -28.90 16.15 -35.50
C ASP A 732 -28.21 15.84 -34.15
N PHE A 733 -26.97 16.29 -33.97
CA PHE A 733 -26.24 16.13 -32.69
C PHE A 733 -26.61 17.18 -31.62
N VAL A 734 -27.49 18.15 -31.95
CA VAL A 734 -28.03 19.09 -30.95
C VAL A 734 -29.34 18.53 -30.39
N LEU A 735 -29.24 17.93 -29.19
CA LEU A 735 -30.36 17.30 -28.49
C LEU A 735 -31.19 18.31 -27.67
N HIS A 736 -31.47 19.48 -28.27
CA HIS A 736 -32.30 20.55 -27.76
C HIS A 736 -33.31 20.97 -28.83
N GLU A 737 -34.49 21.36 -28.37
CA GLU A 737 -35.56 21.88 -29.24
C GLU A 737 -35.27 23.35 -29.56
N LEU A 738 -34.51 23.58 -30.63
CA LEU A 738 -34.03 24.88 -31.10
C LEU A 738 -34.26 24.98 -32.61
N ASP A 739 -34.24 26.19 -33.20
CA ASP A 739 -34.23 26.38 -34.62
C ASP A 739 -32.87 26.00 -35.25
N GLU A 740 -32.86 25.78 -36.59
CA GLU A 740 -31.65 25.27 -37.25
C GLU A 740 -30.46 26.22 -37.17
N LYS A 741 -30.69 27.56 -37.13
CA LYS A 741 -29.61 28.56 -36.98
C LYS A 741 -29.03 28.56 -35.54
N GLU A 742 -29.92 28.45 -34.57
CA GLU A 742 -29.52 28.34 -33.15
C GLU A 742 -28.75 27.04 -32.93
N LYS A 743 -29.15 25.91 -33.51
CA LYS A 743 -28.43 24.66 -33.46
C LYS A 743 -27.02 24.78 -34.06
N GLU A 744 -26.90 25.40 -35.27
CA GLU A 744 -25.59 25.64 -35.86
C GLU A 744 -24.69 26.47 -34.95
N GLN A 745 -25.22 27.53 -34.34
CA GLN A 745 -24.45 28.41 -33.45
C GLN A 745 -24.04 27.64 -32.18
N TYR A 746 -24.91 26.78 -31.65
CA TYR A 746 -24.61 25.94 -30.49
C TYR A 746 -23.45 24.96 -30.78
N LEU A 747 -23.46 24.32 -31.97
CA LEU A 747 -22.39 23.42 -32.41
C LEU A 747 -21.03 24.12 -32.55
N VAL A 748 -21.02 25.36 -33.05
CA VAL A 748 -19.78 26.13 -33.15
C VAL A 748 -19.11 26.34 -31.76
N GLN A 749 -19.93 26.52 -30.72
CA GLN A 749 -19.48 26.80 -29.37
C GLN A 749 -19.24 25.52 -28.50
N HIS A 750 -19.16 24.35 -29.11
CA HIS A 750 -18.80 23.14 -28.37
C HIS A 750 -17.40 23.25 -27.77
N SER A 751 -17.28 22.77 -26.55
CA SER A 751 -16.04 22.90 -25.73
C SER A 751 -14.79 22.36 -26.44
N GLU A 752 -14.91 21.34 -27.28
CA GLU A 752 -13.80 20.76 -28.05
C GLU A 752 -13.27 21.76 -29.09
N LYS A 753 -14.18 22.46 -29.83
CA LYS A 753 -13.80 23.43 -30.84
C LYS A 753 -13.15 24.65 -30.19
N ILE A 754 -13.66 25.10 -29.04
CA ILE A 754 -13.06 26.19 -28.24
C ILE A 754 -11.67 25.79 -27.77
N ALA A 755 -11.50 24.57 -27.24
CA ALA A 755 -10.22 24.06 -26.77
C ALA A 755 -9.19 23.95 -27.91
N VAL A 756 -9.60 23.53 -29.11
CA VAL A 756 -8.71 23.48 -30.29
C VAL A 756 -8.33 24.89 -30.75
N ALA A 757 -9.28 25.83 -30.79
CA ALA A 757 -8.97 27.23 -31.12
C ALA A 757 -7.94 27.83 -30.15
N PHE A 758 -8.09 27.57 -28.83
CA PHE A 758 -7.09 27.96 -27.85
C PHE A 758 -5.75 27.25 -28.08
N GLY A 759 -5.75 25.97 -28.39
CA GLY A 759 -4.54 25.21 -28.73
C GLY A 759 -3.79 25.78 -29.94
N LEU A 760 -4.51 26.27 -30.98
CA LEU A 760 -3.91 26.89 -32.15
C LEU A 760 -3.17 28.17 -31.83
N ILE A 761 -3.67 29.02 -30.92
CA ILE A 761 -3.06 30.29 -30.53
C ILE A 761 -2.00 30.17 -29.42
N SER A 762 -1.99 29.05 -28.66
CA SER A 762 -1.15 28.90 -27.46
C SER A 762 -0.05 27.87 -27.61
N THR A 763 -0.05 27.03 -28.65
CA THR A 763 0.95 25.98 -28.83
C THR A 763 1.72 26.13 -30.14
N SER A 764 3.00 25.72 -30.15
CA SER A 764 3.86 25.82 -31.31
C SER A 764 3.32 24.99 -32.50
N LYS A 765 3.50 25.47 -33.73
CA LYS A 765 2.96 24.83 -34.94
C LYS A 765 3.41 23.39 -35.17
N ASN A 766 4.57 22.99 -34.64
CA ASN A 766 5.14 21.66 -34.84
C ASN A 766 4.68 20.62 -33.82
N LYS A 767 3.90 21.02 -32.80
CA LYS A 767 3.39 20.08 -31.80
C LYS A 767 1.94 19.72 -32.07
N PRO A 768 1.49 18.46 -31.87
CA PRO A 768 0.07 18.09 -31.97
C PRO A 768 -0.73 18.85 -30.90
N ILE A 769 -1.99 19.18 -31.23
CA ILE A 769 -2.94 19.75 -30.26
C ILE A 769 -3.62 18.58 -29.55
N ARG A 770 -3.48 18.49 -28.22
CA ARG A 770 -4.07 17.40 -27.41
C ARG A 770 -5.21 17.97 -26.58
N VAL A 771 -6.43 17.53 -26.89
CA VAL A 771 -7.67 17.90 -26.17
C VAL A 771 -8.21 16.69 -25.44
N PHE A 772 -8.63 16.87 -24.22
CA PHE A 772 -9.24 15.88 -23.36
C PHE A 772 -10.69 16.25 -23.10
N LYS A 773 -11.58 15.27 -23.08
CA LYS A 773 -13.01 15.46 -22.82
C LYS A 773 -13.53 14.43 -21.84
N ASN A 774 -14.38 14.86 -20.89
CA ASN A 774 -15.03 13.97 -19.93
C ASN A 774 -16.18 13.16 -20.53
N LEU A 775 -16.77 13.58 -21.62
CA LEU A 775 -17.84 12.90 -22.34
C LEU A 775 -17.35 12.38 -23.70
N ARG A 776 -18.16 11.56 -24.35
CA ARG A 776 -17.90 11.13 -25.72
C ARG A 776 -17.95 12.33 -26.68
N VAL A 777 -17.07 12.35 -27.67
CA VAL A 777 -17.06 13.37 -28.73
C VAL A 777 -18.30 13.15 -29.63
N CYS A 778 -19.04 14.17 -29.95
CA CYS A 778 -20.19 14.08 -30.89
C CYS A 778 -19.71 13.96 -32.35
N GLY A 779 -20.55 13.40 -33.26
CA GLY A 779 -20.19 13.19 -34.66
C GLY A 779 -19.86 14.47 -35.40
N ASP A 780 -20.55 15.56 -35.08
CA ASP A 780 -20.25 16.86 -35.64
C ASP A 780 -18.87 17.38 -35.27
N CYS A 781 -18.48 17.33 -33.96
CA CYS A 781 -17.14 17.71 -33.53
C CYS A 781 -16.07 16.79 -34.13
N HIS A 782 -16.35 15.49 -34.24
CA HIS A 782 -15.44 14.54 -34.89
C HIS A 782 -15.19 14.92 -36.36
N THR A 783 -16.23 15.21 -37.11
CA THR A 783 -16.15 15.68 -38.50
C THR A 783 -15.43 17.02 -38.61
N ALA A 784 -15.76 17.98 -37.74
CA ALA A 784 -15.08 19.28 -37.69
C ALA A 784 -13.56 19.14 -37.46
N MET A 785 -13.12 18.24 -36.54
CA MET A 785 -11.69 18.01 -36.27
C MET A 785 -10.94 17.48 -37.49
N LYS A 786 -11.57 16.64 -38.36
CA LYS A 786 -10.97 16.20 -39.60
C LYS A 786 -10.69 17.39 -40.53
N TYR A 787 -11.66 18.27 -40.74
CA TYR A 787 -11.50 19.45 -41.58
C TYR A 787 -10.51 20.45 -40.99
N ILE A 788 -10.49 20.62 -39.66
CA ILE A 788 -9.51 21.48 -38.96
C ILE A 788 -8.10 20.97 -39.19
N SER A 789 -7.90 19.65 -39.13
CA SER A 789 -6.57 19.06 -39.33
C SER A 789 -6.02 19.35 -40.73
N VAL A 790 -6.89 19.46 -41.74
CA VAL A 790 -6.52 19.88 -43.11
C VAL A 790 -6.27 21.39 -43.15
N ALA A 791 -7.24 22.18 -42.67
CA ALA A 791 -7.21 23.64 -42.75
C ALA A 791 -5.96 24.25 -42.10
N ARG A 792 -5.50 23.65 -41.05
CA ARG A 792 -4.32 24.15 -40.26
C ARG A 792 -3.06 23.33 -40.49
N GLY A 793 -3.10 22.19 -41.16
CA GLY A 793 -1.99 21.27 -41.40
C GLY A 793 -1.41 20.74 -40.09
N ARG A 794 -2.25 20.58 -39.03
CA ARG A 794 -1.82 20.16 -37.70
C ARG A 794 -2.51 18.86 -37.29
N GLU A 795 -1.75 18.02 -36.64
CA GLU A 795 -2.30 16.85 -35.97
C GLU A 795 -3.07 17.29 -34.71
N ILE A 796 -4.30 16.75 -34.57
CA ILE A 796 -5.18 16.98 -33.42
C ILE A 796 -5.43 15.62 -32.78
N VAL A 797 -5.19 15.49 -31.49
CA VAL A 797 -5.43 14.29 -30.70
C VAL A 797 -6.53 14.61 -29.70
N VAL A 798 -7.68 13.94 -29.82
CA VAL A 798 -8.78 14.11 -28.87
C VAL A 798 -8.96 12.82 -28.10
N ARG A 799 -8.86 12.90 -26.76
CA ARG A 799 -9.22 11.80 -25.84
C ARG A 799 -10.61 12.05 -25.31
N ASP A 800 -11.52 11.17 -25.58
CA ASP A 800 -12.84 11.17 -24.97
C ASP A 800 -12.94 10.14 -23.80
N SER A 801 -14.13 9.89 -23.28
CA SER A 801 -14.37 8.91 -22.22
C SER A 801 -13.97 7.48 -22.59
N ASN A 802 -13.95 7.13 -23.88
CA ASN A 802 -13.77 5.77 -24.36
C ASN A 802 -12.38 5.53 -24.93
N ARG A 803 -11.91 6.43 -25.83
CA ARG A 803 -10.69 6.23 -26.63
C ARG A 803 -10.03 7.53 -27.07
N PHE A 804 -8.92 7.40 -27.80
CA PHE A 804 -8.27 8.49 -28.51
C PHE A 804 -8.73 8.53 -29.99
N HIS A 805 -8.84 9.73 -30.52
CA HIS A 805 -9.05 10.05 -31.91
C HIS A 805 -7.85 10.88 -32.40
N HIS A 806 -7.07 10.34 -33.32
CA HIS A 806 -5.96 11.03 -33.96
C HIS A 806 -6.41 11.55 -35.32
N PHE A 807 -6.55 12.86 -35.47
CA PHE A 807 -6.93 13.53 -36.70
C PHE A 807 -5.68 14.08 -37.39
N LYS A 808 -5.43 13.59 -38.61
CA LYS A 808 -4.29 14.01 -39.44
C LYS A 808 -4.68 13.96 -40.89
N ASN A 809 -4.44 15.06 -41.63
CA ASN A 809 -4.73 15.17 -43.06
C ASN A 809 -6.17 14.78 -43.45
N GLY A 810 -7.14 15.14 -42.63
CA GLY A 810 -8.57 14.85 -42.89
C GLY A 810 -9.04 13.45 -42.52
N LEU A 811 -8.16 12.59 -42.02
CA LEU A 811 -8.47 11.22 -41.58
C LEU A 811 -8.44 11.12 -40.05
N CYS A 812 -9.23 10.18 -39.51
CA CYS A 812 -9.15 9.83 -38.09
C CYS A 812 -8.68 8.38 -37.91
N SER A 813 -7.89 8.11 -36.86
CA SER A 813 -7.44 6.75 -36.53
C SER A 813 -8.58 5.76 -36.24
N CYS A 814 -9.77 6.23 -35.93
CA CYS A 814 -10.94 5.39 -35.69
C CYS A 814 -11.66 4.90 -36.97
N ASN A 815 -11.28 5.39 -38.15
CA ASN A 815 -11.92 5.09 -39.44
C ASN A 815 -13.46 5.29 -39.44
N ASP A 816 -13.92 6.26 -38.64
CA ASP A 816 -15.35 6.57 -38.45
C ASP A 816 -16.19 5.43 -37.83
N TYR A 817 -15.55 4.46 -37.24
CA TYR A 817 -16.21 3.39 -36.51
C TYR A 817 -16.54 3.83 -35.09
N TRP A 818 -17.82 3.98 -34.80
CA TRP A 818 -18.31 4.57 -33.55
C TRP A 818 -18.85 3.53 -32.57
#